data_1f7c45c5ca631ce93fefc8323d19a8dc
#
_entry.id   1f7c45c5ca631ce93fefc8323d19a8dc
#
_cell.length_a   1.000
_cell.length_b   1.000
_cell.length_c   1.000
_cell.angle_alpha   90.00
_cell.angle_beta   90.00
_cell.angle_gamma   90.00
#
_symmetry.space_group_name_H-M   'P 1'
#
loop_
_entity.id
_entity.type
_entity.pdbx_description
1 polymer ?
#
loop_
_entity_poly.entity_id
_entity_poly.type
_entity_poly.pdbx_seq_one_letter_code
_entity_poly.pdbx_strand_id
1 'polypeptide(L)'
;MVPEANSLYQQACSAEYKEDYTTAVEKLQQALNLAGNDVMIYTKLAGVYSEMGEYDKALETYSKVLELKPSDGYIYLSIGSIYENQGKYLEALQAYNKVAEMCPEYLYNYLNIANVQYQLRDYKSAIENYNKFLSTYSQHQDARENLASSYVSDGDYGKAVAEYNNLYSKNPTGFKNFSNYGLALFQTKDYDKACEFLEKAVEANPDNTSAHINLALSYQELNKNDLALAQYDVVFRQQPALHSIRFDYGNLLADMGQDEAAVENYKIYIANYPDDARAYQNIGIVYKRLNQLDNTIANYEKALELQKDSRNVDLVEDLAECYHLKHDYTNALKYYDEALVTKKDDYNLRFNKALVLHAMKDYSGAIAIYSELLKEKSSDSINNNLVAAYVSLGEENLKAQNYTLSTEYFEKAIEGGTKDSFAYFGLAKSYRACGLNEKATEYYEKAIAMSPDKTQYSKEFTEFIASSNKKTDVKSTDASEGIKEISLSMDSIKAGEAADEEQNKGLIAKGDENYKSKNYDVAIHNYQDALKINPSDEVTLLKIGNIYKLKNDNKNAISFYKKSIVVNPNYTDGWFNLGLVYANDKNNNKAKEAFHRVIALNPNYGYAYYALGIAYEQDGNIKEALNNYKIFLTHSKDEATTKAVETKIKTLEK
;
A
#
# COMPACT_ATOMS: atom_id res chain seq x y z
N MET A 1 45.83 41.89 -51.45
CA MET A 1 44.60 42.27 -52.19
C MET A 1 44.91 43.48 -53.07
N VAL A 2 44.60 43.45 -54.38
CA VAL A 2 44.75 44.63 -55.28
C VAL A 2 43.77 45.73 -54.85
N PRO A 3 44.08 47.07 -55.11
CA PRO A 3 43.26 48.18 -54.61
C PRO A 3 41.80 48.12 -55.00
N GLU A 4 41.50 47.73 -56.25
CA GLU A 4 40.12 47.58 -56.75
C GLU A 4 39.35 46.46 -56.07
N ALA A 5 39.99 45.31 -55.83
CA ALA A 5 39.36 44.20 -55.07
C ALA A 5 39.12 44.59 -53.58
N ASN A 6 40.01 45.36 -52.98
CA ASN A 6 39.81 45.90 -51.64
C ASN A 6 38.66 46.88 -51.55
N SER A 7 38.47 47.75 -52.59
CA SER A 7 37.31 48.64 -52.67
C SER A 7 35.98 47.88 -52.72
N LEU A 8 35.93 46.80 -53.51
CA LEU A 8 34.74 45.97 -53.63
C LEU A 8 34.48 45.16 -52.30
N TYR A 9 35.55 44.72 -51.63
CA TYR A 9 35.44 44.09 -50.33
C TYR A 9 34.83 45.04 -49.27
N GLN A 10 35.28 46.32 -49.23
CA GLN A 10 34.70 47.33 -48.34
C GLN A 10 33.23 47.64 -48.65
N GLN A 11 32.89 47.66 -49.94
CA GLN A 11 31.46 47.83 -50.39
C GLN A 11 30.61 46.66 -49.92
N ALA A 12 31.16 45.45 -50.02
CA ALA A 12 30.47 44.26 -49.53
C ALA A 12 30.26 44.29 -48.01
N CYS A 13 31.27 44.66 -47.22
CA CYS A 13 31.14 44.87 -45.77
C CYS A 13 30.07 45.93 -45.44
N SER A 14 30.00 47.02 -46.22
CA SER A 14 28.96 48.04 -46.03
C SER A 14 27.55 47.54 -46.41
N ALA A 15 27.43 46.69 -47.42
CA ALA A 15 26.16 46.08 -47.80
C ALA A 15 25.70 45.07 -46.71
N GLU A 16 26.58 44.21 -46.23
CA GLU A 16 26.31 43.27 -45.14
C GLU A 16 25.85 43.98 -43.85
N TYR A 17 26.51 45.09 -43.48
CA TYR A 17 26.10 45.91 -42.31
C TYR A 17 24.66 46.44 -42.43
N LYS A 18 24.18 46.61 -43.71
CA LYS A 18 22.81 47.02 -44.02
C LYS A 18 21.87 45.83 -44.24
N GLU A 19 22.35 44.63 -43.98
CA GLU A 19 21.63 43.35 -44.21
C GLU A 19 21.29 43.11 -45.70
N ASP A 20 21.94 43.85 -46.63
CA ASP A 20 21.83 43.63 -48.08
C ASP A 20 22.84 42.55 -48.49
N TYR A 21 22.55 41.35 -48.12
CA TYR A 21 23.41 40.17 -48.34
C TYR A 21 23.60 39.86 -49.83
N THR A 22 22.57 40.12 -50.66
CA THR A 22 22.64 39.90 -52.10
C THR A 22 23.73 40.79 -52.73
N THR A 23 23.71 42.09 -52.45
CA THR A 23 24.75 43.00 -52.91
C THR A 23 26.11 42.66 -52.32
N ALA A 24 26.17 42.24 -51.06
CA ALA A 24 27.42 41.82 -50.44
C ALA A 24 28.05 40.62 -51.20
N VAL A 25 27.26 39.56 -51.52
CA VAL A 25 27.73 38.42 -52.32
C VAL A 25 28.22 38.86 -53.71
N GLU A 26 27.45 39.69 -54.44
CA GLU A 26 27.86 40.16 -55.74
C GLU A 26 29.20 40.92 -55.71
N LYS A 27 29.39 41.78 -54.71
CA LYS A 27 30.65 42.55 -54.57
C LYS A 27 31.82 41.64 -54.18
N LEU A 28 31.62 40.63 -53.33
CA LEU A 28 32.67 39.66 -52.97
C LEU A 28 33.05 38.78 -54.15
N GLN A 29 32.09 38.36 -54.97
CA GLN A 29 32.37 37.60 -56.20
C GLN A 29 33.16 38.43 -57.22
N GLN A 30 32.80 39.70 -57.39
CA GLN A 30 33.56 40.64 -58.23
C GLN A 30 34.98 40.85 -57.69
N ALA A 31 35.15 40.94 -56.35
CA ALA A 31 36.44 41.06 -55.72
C ALA A 31 37.31 39.81 -55.93
N LEU A 32 36.71 38.61 -55.85
CA LEU A 32 37.41 37.34 -56.14
C LEU A 32 37.87 37.25 -57.59
N ASN A 33 37.07 37.74 -58.55
CA ASN A 33 37.46 37.74 -59.94
C ASN A 33 38.72 38.62 -60.21
N LEU A 34 38.96 39.65 -59.38
CA LEU A 34 40.13 40.53 -59.49
C LEU A 34 41.32 40.02 -58.64
N ALA A 35 41.05 39.51 -57.47
CA ALA A 35 42.07 39.07 -56.50
C ALA A 35 42.47 37.59 -56.62
N GLY A 36 41.67 36.79 -57.33
CA GLY A 36 41.87 35.35 -57.39
C GLY A 36 41.60 34.65 -56.04
N ASN A 37 42.47 33.79 -55.66
CA ASN A 37 42.32 32.96 -54.45
C ASN A 37 42.70 33.71 -53.17
N ASP A 38 41.97 34.77 -52.85
CA ASP A 38 42.18 35.56 -51.62
C ASP A 38 41.37 34.97 -50.45
N VAL A 39 42.10 34.50 -49.42
CA VAL A 39 41.54 33.86 -48.21
C VAL A 39 40.55 34.78 -47.49
N MET A 40 40.84 36.10 -47.38
CA MET A 40 39.96 37.03 -46.66
C MET A 40 38.63 37.21 -47.35
N ILE A 41 38.65 37.27 -48.70
CA ILE A 41 37.41 37.44 -49.51
C ILE A 41 36.57 36.16 -49.42
N TYR A 42 37.19 34.97 -49.56
CA TYR A 42 36.46 33.71 -49.39
C TYR A 42 35.87 33.57 -47.98
N THR A 43 36.63 33.88 -46.93
CA THR A 43 36.15 33.82 -45.54
C THR A 43 34.93 34.74 -45.37
N LYS A 44 34.98 35.94 -45.90
CA LYS A 44 33.89 36.91 -45.83
C LYS A 44 32.65 36.44 -46.62
N LEU A 45 32.87 35.91 -47.84
CA LEU A 45 31.81 35.38 -48.68
C LEU A 45 31.09 34.19 -48.02
N ALA A 46 31.86 33.27 -47.41
CA ALA A 46 31.31 32.16 -46.66
C ALA A 46 30.48 32.61 -45.44
N GLY A 47 30.96 33.65 -44.73
CA GLY A 47 30.21 34.28 -43.64
C GLY A 47 28.88 34.86 -44.12
N VAL A 48 28.87 35.61 -45.22
CA VAL A 48 27.64 36.17 -45.80
C VAL A 48 26.66 35.07 -46.22
N TYR A 49 27.14 33.99 -46.87
CA TYR A 49 26.28 32.84 -47.17
C TYR A 49 25.68 32.20 -45.91
N SER A 50 26.45 32.14 -44.84
CA SER A 50 25.97 31.62 -43.55
C SER A 50 24.85 32.50 -42.98
N GLU A 51 25.00 33.82 -43.02
CA GLU A 51 23.97 34.77 -42.56
C GLU A 51 22.68 34.68 -43.41
N MET A 52 22.83 34.39 -44.71
CA MET A 52 21.69 34.15 -45.61
C MET A 52 21.00 32.80 -45.36
N GLY A 53 21.55 31.93 -44.52
CA GLY A 53 21.07 30.55 -44.36
C GLY A 53 21.42 29.60 -45.50
N GLU A 54 22.27 30.07 -46.49
CA GLU A 54 22.76 29.26 -47.61
C GLU A 54 23.93 28.39 -47.18
N TYR A 55 23.68 27.48 -46.20
CA TYR A 55 24.69 26.72 -45.49
C TYR A 55 25.57 25.86 -46.40
N ASP A 56 25.03 25.24 -47.44
CA ASP A 56 25.82 24.42 -48.37
C ASP A 56 26.88 25.25 -49.13
N LYS A 57 26.48 26.45 -49.60
CA LYS A 57 27.42 27.39 -50.25
C LYS A 57 28.46 27.92 -49.26
N ALA A 58 28.05 28.19 -48.04
CA ALA A 58 28.97 28.61 -47.00
C ALA A 58 30.03 27.53 -46.70
N LEU A 59 29.61 26.27 -46.53
CA LEU A 59 30.53 25.14 -46.29
C LEU A 59 31.47 24.89 -47.46
N GLU A 60 30.95 24.93 -48.72
CA GLU A 60 31.78 24.83 -49.92
C GLU A 60 32.82 25.96 -49.99
N THR A 61 32.42 27.18 -49.63
CA THR A 61 33.32 28.32 -49.64
C THR A 61 34.36 28.23 -48.52
N TYR A 62 33.98 27.80 -47.32
CA TYR A 62 34.94 27.55 -46.25
C TYR A 62 35.92 26.40 -46.59
N SER A 63 35.48 25.39 -47.34
CA SER A 63 36.40 24.34 -47.83
C SER A 63 37.50 24.92 -48.71
N LYS A 64 37.18 25.90 -49.56
CA LYS A 64 38.17 26.63 -50.36
C LYS A 64 39.15 27.42 -49.49
N VAL A 65 38.67 28.01 -48.41
CA VAL A 65 39.55 28.69 -47.43
C VAL A 65 40.53 27.70 -46.83
N LEU A 66 40.06 26.50 -46.42
CA LEU A 66 40.91 25.45 -45.81
C LEU A 66 41.91 24.84 -46.82
N GLU A 67 41.55 24.76 -48.11
CA GLU A 67 42.50 24.37 -49.16
C GLU A 67 43.67 25.38 -49.27
N LEU A 68 43.37 26.69 -49.16
CA LEU A 68 44.35 27.76 -49.22
C LEU A 68 45.16 27.95 -47.95
N LYS A 69 44.52 27.70 -46.81
CA LYS A 69 45.11 27.89 -45.47
C LYS A 69 44.66 26.76 -44.54
N PRO A 70 45.27 25.58 -44.66
CA PRO A 70 44.87 24.38 -43.88
C PRO A 70 45.05 24.53 -42.38
N SER A 71 45.90 25.47 -41.92
CA SER A 71 46.21 25.70 -40.51
C SER A 71 45.33 26.75 -39.84
N ASP A 72 44.24 27.20 -40.50
CA ASP A 72 43.34 28.19 -39.89
C ASP A 72 42.27 27.50 -39.04
N GLY A 73 42.57 27.23 -37.79
CA GLY A 73 41.69 26.61 -36.82
C GLY A 73 40.36 27.36 -36.63
N TYR A 74 40.33 28.68 -36.78
CA TYR A 74 39.11 29.49 -36.59
C TYR A 74 38.05 29.28 -37.64
N ILE A 75 38.42 28.82 -38.85
CA ILE A 75 37.44 28.45 -39.87
C ILE A 75 36.53 27.30 -39.42
N TYR A 76 37.09 26.35 -38.65
CA TYR A 76 36.32 25.27 -38.11
C TYR A 76 35.27 25.72 -37.07
N LEU A 77 35.44 26.88 -36.39
CA LEU A 77 34.37 27.48 -35.56
C LEU A 77 33.15 27.80 -36.39
N SER A 78 33.35 28.48 -37.54
CA SER A 78 32.27 28.84 -38.44
C SER A 78 31.59 27.62 -39.05
N ILE A 79 32.37 26.62 -39.45
CA ILE A 79 31.85 25.33 -39.96
C ILE A 79 31.04 24.62 -38.86
N GLY A 80 31.56 24.56 -37.63
CA GLY A 80 30.87 23.97 -36.48
C GLY A 80 29.54 24.64 -36.19
N SER A 81 29.51 25.99 -36.18
CA SER A 81 28.29 26.79 -35.99
C SER A 81 27.25 26.53 -37.09
N ILE A 82 27.67 26.41 -38.36
CA ILE A 82 26.76 26.07 -39.45
C ILE A 82 26.13 24.69 -39.23
N TYR A 83 26.91 23.68 -38.87
CA TYR A 83 26.38 22.35 -38.59
C TYR A 83 25.46 22.33 -37.36
N GLU A 84 25.80 23.09 -36.32
CA GLU A 84 24.95 23.27 -35.15
C GLU A 84 23.58 23.86 -35.51
N ASN A 85 23.56 24.96 -36.33
CA ASN A 85 22.34 25.56 -36.84
C ASN A 85 21.50 24.62 -37.72
N GLN A 86 22.16 23.66 -38.40
CA GLN A 86 21.48 22.60 -39.16
C GLN A 86 21.01 21.42 -38.27
N GLY A 87 21.29 21.43 -36.98
CA GLY A 87 21.03 20.29 -36.09
C GLY A 87 21.94 19.08 -36.31
N LYS A 88 23.03 19.24 -37.09
CA LYS A 88 24.03 18.20 -37.38
C LYS A 88 25.11 18.20 -36.27
N TYR A 89 24.68 17.78 -35.09
CA TYR A 89 25.53 17.91 -33.87
C TYR A 89 26.80 17.07 -33.89
N LEU A 90 26.82 15.93 -34.60
CA LEU A 90 28.06 15.11 -34.71
C LEU A 90 29.11 15.82 -35.58
N GLU A 91 28.68 16.41 -36.70
CA GLU A 91 29.55 17.15 -37.60
C GLU A 91 30.04 18.44 -36.94
N ALA A 92 29.16 19.12 -36.19
CA ALA A 92 29.52 20.29 -35.39
C ALA A 92 30.60 19.96 -34.37
N LEU A 93 30.44 18.84 -33.63
CA LEU A 93 31.42 18.36 -32.65
C LEU A 93 32.78 18.06 -33.29
N GLN A 94 32.78 17.43 -34.49
CA GLN A 94 34.03 17.15 -35.21
C GLN A 94 34.76 18.46 -35.60
N ALA A 95 34.00 19.47 -36.08
CA ALA A 95 34.57 20.76 -36.42
C ALA A 95 35.14 21.49 -35.19
N TYR A 96 34.39 21.54 -34.08
CA TYR A 96 34.85 22.17 -32.84
C TYR A 96 36.05 21.43 -32.20
N ASN A 97 36.12 20.09 -32.32
CA ASN A 97 37.30 19.35 -31.91
C ASN A 97 38.55 19.72 -32.71
N LYS A 98 38.41 20.01 -34.01
CA LYS A 98 39.53 20.53 -34.80
C LYS A 98 39.98 21.89 -34.29
N VAL A 99 39.09 22.76 -33.84
CA VAL A 99 39.47 24.02 -33.17
C VAL A 99 40.23 23.72 -31.87
N ALA A 100 39.79 22.79 -31.05
CA ALA A 100 40.44 22.43 -29.80
C ALA A 100 41.86 21.82 -30.01
N GLU A 101 42.05 21.07 -31.13
CA GLU A 101 43.37 20.56 -31.53
C GLU A 101 44.34 21.67 -31.99
N MET A 102 43.83 22.64 -32.74
CA MET A 102 44.63 23.63 -33.42
C MET A 102 44.81 24.93 -32.60
N CYS A 103 43.81 25.27 -31.80
CA CYS A 103 43.75 26.50 -30.98
C CYS A 103 43.31 26.16 -29.55
N PRO A 104 44.03 25.32 -28.77
CA PRO A 104 43.62 24.88 -27.44
C PRO A 104 43.45 26.01 -26.43
N GLU A 105 44.07 27.16 -26.65
CA GLU A 105 43.94 28.39 -25.87
C GLU A 105 42.60 29.13 -26.06
N TYR A 106 41.83 28.80 -27.12
CA TYR A 106 40.55 29.42 -27.38
C TYR A 106 39.43 28.76 -26.54
N LEU A 107 39.33 29.19 -25.30
CA LEU A 107 38.47 28.55 -24.30
C LEU A 107 36.99 28.61 -24.60
N TYR A 108 36.50 29.62 -25.36
CA TYR A 108 35.10 29.68 -25.78
C TYR A 108 34.65 28.45 -26.62
N ASN A 109 35.61 27.84 -27.32
CA ASN A 109 35.32 26.62 -28.06
C ASN A 109 34.87 25.45 -27.17
N TYR A 110 35.37 25.40 -25.92
CA TYR A 110 34.90 24.36 -24.98
C TYR A 110 33.44 24.57 -24.55
N LEU A 111 32.96 25.83 -24.54
CA LEU A 111 31.54 26.11 -24.38
C LEU A 111 30.71 25.56 -25.56
N ASN A 112 31.18 25.77 -26.82
CA ASN A 112 30.51 25.25 -28.01
C ASN A 112 30.52 23.70 -28.01
N ILE A 113 31.66 23.08 -27.72
CA ILE A 113 31.78 21.62 -27.58
C ILE A 113 30.76 21.11 -26.53
N ALA A 114 30.71 21.73 -25.35
CA ALA A 114 29.83 21.33 -24.27
C ALA A 114 28.34 21.44 -24.66
N ASN A 115 27.95 22.54 -25.33
CA ASN A 115 26.59 22.73 -25.81
C ASN A 115 26.17 21.61 -26.79
N VAL A 116 27.04 21.29 -27.75
CA VAL A 116 26.79 20.22 -28.73
C VAL A 116 26.76 18.86 -28.07
N GLN A 117 27.66 18.56 -27.12
CA GLN A 117 27.64 17.33 -26.35
C GLN A 117 26.37 17.18 -25.52
N TYR A 118 25.85 18.27 -24.94
CA TYR A 118 24.57 18.28 -24.25
C TYR A 118 23.42 17.88 -25.19
N GLN A 119 23.40 18.42 -26.41
CA GLN A 119 22.38 18.06 -27.43
C GLN A 119 22.50 16.59 -27.87
N LEU A 120 23.73 16.05 -27.92
CA LEU A 120 24.00 14.64 -28.19
C LEU A 120 23.73 13.73 -26.99
N ARG A 121 23.28 14.27 -25.85
CA ARG A 121 23.04 13.57 -24.57
C ARG A 121 24.31 12.96 -23.95
N ASP A 122 25.49 13.41 -24.37
CA ASP A 122 26.77 13.10 -23.72
C ASP A 122 27.00 14.09 -22.57
N TYR A 123 26.20 13.93 -21.52
CA TYR A 123 26.19 14.88 -20.41
C TYR A 123 27.49 14.90 -19.63
N LYS A 124 28.19 13.76 -19.51
CA LYS A 124 29.49 13.68 -18.80
C LYS A 124 30.54 14.52 -19.48
N SER A 125 30.72 14.33 -20.78
CA SER A 125 31.68 15.14 -21.56
C SER A 125 31.29 16.61 -21.59
N ALA A 126 29.97 16.92 -21.68
CA ALA A 126 29.49 18.30 -21.60
C ALA A 126 29.89 18.96 -20.26
N ILE A 127 29.66 18.26 -19.13
CA ILE A 127 30.04 18.74 -17.79
C ILE A 127 31.55 19.05 -17.71
N GLU A 128 32.39 18.16 -18.24
CA GLU A 128 33.84 18.38 -18.25
C GLU A 128 34.22 19.65 -19.02
N ASN A 129 33.65 19.86 -20.21
CA ASN A 129 33.94 21.01 -21.04
C ASN A 129 33.34 22.32 -20.51
N TYR A 130 32.13 22.29 -19.92
CA TYR A 130 31.60 23.44 -19.17
C TYR A 130 32.52 23.82 -17.99
N ASN A 131 32.96 22.86 -17.21
CA ASN A 131 33.89 23.13 -16.09
C ASN A 131 35.20 23.69 -16.60
N LYS A 132 35.75 23.20 -17.71
CA LYS A 132 36.96 23.73 -18.33
C LYS A 132 36.79 25.18 -18.77
N PHE A 133 35.68 25.52 -19.39
CA PHE A 133 35.34 26.90 -19.76
C PHE A 133 35.18 27.79 -18.52
N LEU A 134 34.41 27.34 -17.52
CA LEU A 134 34.08 28.06 -16.30
C LEU A 134 35.28 28.22 -15.33
N SER A 135 36.33 27.44 -15.51
CA SER A 135 37.56 27.60 -14.74
C SER A 135 38.20 29.00 -14.94
N THR A 136 37.98 29.58 -16.13
CA THR A 136 38.47 30.93 -16.46
C THR A 136 37.30 31.92 -16.45
N TYR A 137 36.17 31.57 -17.01
CA TYR A 137 34.99 32.44 -17.14
C TYR A 137 33.97 32.13 -16.05
N SER A 138 34.39 32.14 -14.79
CA SER A 138 33.59 31.64 -13.64
C SER A 138 32.25 32.36 -13.41
N GLN A 139 32.03 33.53 -14.00
CA GLN A 139 30.81 34.32 -13.87
C GLN A 139 29.89 34.24 -15.09
N HIS A 140 30.23 33.40 -16.08
CA HIS A 140 29.39 33.23 -17.28
C HIS A 140 28.11 32.51 -16.92
N GLN A 141 26.98 33.24 -16.87
CA GLN A 141 25.71 32.76 -16.36
C GLN A 141 25.15 31.59 -17.20
N ASP A 142 25.06 31.77 -18.54
CA ASP A 142 24.48 30.75 -19.42
C ASP A 142 25.25 29.42 -19.36
N ALA A 143 26.59 29.47 -19.28
CA ALA A 143 27.39 28.27 -19.13
C ALA A 143 27.14 27.56 -17.80
N ARG A 144 26.92 28.30 -16.70
CA ARG A 144 26.54 27.71 -15.41
C ARG A 144 25.14 27.12 -15.44
N GLU A 145 24.19 27.79 -16.10
CA GLU A 145 22.84 27.27 -16.27
C GLU A 145 22.83 25.95 -17.07
N ASN A 146 23.63 25.90 -18.16
CA ASN A 146 23.79 24.70 -18.96
C ASN A 146 24.55 23.60 -18.20
N LEU A 147 25.57 23.95 -17.40
CA LEU A 147 26.24 23.01 -16.51
C LEU A 147 25.27 22.41 -15.49
N ALA A 148 24.46 23.25 -14.82
CA ALA A 148 23.49 22.78 -13.85
C ALA A 148 22.44 21.85 -14.51
N SER A 149 21.96 22.21 -15.70
CA SER A 149 21.05 21.37 -16.48
C SER A 149 21.70 20.05 -16.92
N SER A 150 23.01 20.08 -17.23
CA SER A 150 23.78 18.87 -17.54
C SER A 150 23.90 17.95 -16.32
N TYR A 151 24.14 18.51 -15.12
CA TYR A 151 24.13 17.73 -13.88
C TYR A 151 22.76 17.08 -13.62
N VAL A 152 21.64 17.81 -13.85
CA VAL A 152 20.30 17.21 -13.74
C VAL A 152 20.14 16.04 -14.70
N SER A 153 20.58 16.20 -15.95
CA SER A 153 20.43 15.19 -17.00
C SER A 153 21.37 13.97 -16.78
N ASP A 154 22.52 14.16 -16.13
CA ASP A 154 23.45 13.08 -15.75
C ASP A 154 23.05 12.40 -14.41
N GLY A 155 22.07 12.97 -13.67
CA GLY A 155 21.60 12.44 -12.39
C GLY A 155 22.42 12.90 -11.17
N ASP A 156 23.38 13.82 -11.33
CA ASP A 156 24.15 14.42 -10.22
C ASP A 156 23.38 15.61 -9.63
N TYR A 157 22.24 15.30 -9.01
CA TYR A 157 21.32 16.30 -8.48
C TYR A 157 21.94 17.19 -7.39
N GLY A 158 22.87 16.64 -6.60
CA GLY A 158 23.56 17.41 -5.55
C GLY A 158 24.36 18.56 -6.13
N LYS A 159 25.13 18.33 -7.21
CA LYS A 159 25.88 19.39 -7.90
C LYS A 159 24.95 20.35 -8.65
N ALA A 160 23.86 19.83 -9.25
CA ALA A 160 22.86 20.68 -9.87
C ALA A 160 22.28 21.68 -8.86
N VAL A 161 21.88 21.21 -7.67
CA VAL A 161 21.37 22.07 -6.58
C VAL A 161 22.41 23.14 -6.19
N ALA A 162 23.69 22.77 -6.07
CA ALA A 162 24.74 23.75 -5.74
C ALA A 162 24.88 24.86 -6.78
N GLU A 163 24.87 24.52 -8.08
CA GLU A 163 24.95 25.50 -9.16
C GLU A 163 23.67 26.37 -9.24
N TYR A 164 22.49 25.79 -9.14
CA TYR A 164 21.23 26.54 -9.12
C TYR A 164 21.10 27.47 -7.91
N ASN A 165 21.54 27.04 -6.71
CA ASN A 165 21.63 27.91 -5.54
C ASN A 165 22.50 29.13 -5.79
N ASN A 166 23.67 28.93 -6.43
CA ASN A 166 24.59 30.01 -6.78
C ASN A 166 23.95 31.00 -7.76
N LEU A 167 23.29 30.48 -8.81
CA LEU A 167 22.59 31.26 -9.81
C LEU A 167 21.44 32.07 -9.21
N TYR A 168 20.57 31.39 -8.46
CA TYR A 168 19.41 32.01 -7.83
C TYR A 168 19.79 33.07 -6.81
N SER A 169 20.81 32.82 -5.97
CA SER A 169 21.27 33.79 -4.96
C SER A 169 21.82 35.07 -5.56
N LYS A 170 22.41 35.01 -6.77
CA LYS A 170 22.96 36.16 -7.48
C LYS A 170 21.90 36.98 -8.23
N ASN A 171 20.91 36.33 -8.79
CA ASN A 171 19.89 36.98 -9.59
C ASN A 171 18.53 36.29 -9.40
N PRO A 172 17.85 36.48 -8.25
CA PRO A 172 16.56 35.83 -8.00
C PRO A 172 15.46 36.21 -8.99
N THR A 173 15.44 37.47 -9.43
CA THR A 173 14.40 38.00 -10.32
C THR A 173 14.59 37.60 -11.78
N GLY A 174 15.82 37.35 -12.19
CA GLY A 174 16.15 36.89 -13.54
C GLY A 174 16.29 35.40 -13.69
N PHE A 175 16.15 34.65 -12.60
CA PHE A 175 16.27 33.19 -12.62
C PHE A 175 15.07 32.56 -13.36
N LYS A 176 15.32 31.63 -14.28
CA LYS A 176 14.30 31.00 -15.13
C LYS A 176 14.23 29.48 -15.00
N ASN A 177 15.24 28.85 -14.40
CA ASN A 177 15.38 27.40 -14.37
C ASN A 177 14.65 26.75 -13.19
N PHE A 178 13.49 27.30 -12.79
CA PHE A 178 12.71 26.83 -11.65
C PHE A 178 12.34 25.35 -11.72
N SER A 179 11.97 24.86 -12.90
CA SER A 179 11.55 23.47 -13.10
C SER A 179 12.68 22.48 -12.85
N ASN A 180 13.85 22.70 -13.46
CA ASN A 180 15.02 21.84 -13.28
C ASN A 180 15.59 21.94 -11.85
N TYR A 181 15.57 23.14 -11.26
CA TYR A 181 15.99 23.33 -9.88
C TYR A 181 15.05 22.59 -8.91
N GLY A 182 13.73 22.73 -9.09
CA GLY A 182 12.75 22.00 -8.30
C GLY A 182 12.88 20.49 -8.43
N LEU A 183 13.12 19.97 -9.65
CA LEU A 183 13.40 18.55 -9.87
C LEU A 183 14.66 18.10 -9.13
N ALA A 184 15.74 18.87 -9.19
CA ALA A 184 16.99 18.52 -8.48
C ALA A 184 16.78 18.51 -6.95
N LEU A 185 16.02 19.46 -6.40
CA LEU A 185 15.65 19.51 -4.99
C LEU A 185 14.76 18.32 -4.59
N PHE A 186 13.79 17.94 -5.41
CA PHE A 186 12.98 16.75 -5.20
C PHE A 186 13.86 15.50 -5.11
N GLN A 187 14.78 15.31 -6.05
CA GLN A 187 15.66 14.15 -6.08
C GLN A 187 16.66 14.12 -4.91
N THR A 188 17.01 15.29 -4.36
CA THR A 188 17.82 15.40 -3.14
C THR A 188 17.00 15.38 -1.86
N LYS A 189 15.70 15.13 -1.96
CA LYS A 189 14.71 15.03 -0.86
C LYS A 189 14.48 16.32 -0.07
N ASP A 190 14.82 17.48 -0.63
CA ASP A 190 14.46 18.80 -0.06
C ASP A 190 13.07 19.19 -0.62
N TYR A 191 12.04 18.46 -0.17
CA TYR A 191 10.70 18.56 -0.74
C TYR A 191 10.02 19.90 -0.51
N ASP A 192 10.28 20.57 0.61
CA ASP A 192 9.72 21.89 0.89
C ASP A 192 10.22 22.93 -0.13
N LYS A 193 11.55 22.97 -0.39
CA LYS A 193 12.09 23.86 -1.42
C LYS A 193 11.73 23.40 -2.82
N ALA A 194 11.64 22.09 -3.06
CA ALA A 194 11.16 21.59 -4.34
C ALA A 194 9.78 22.15 -4.67
N CYS A 195 8.83 22.11 -3.71
CA CYS A 195 7.52 22.73 -3.88
C CYS A 195 7.64 24.23 -4.17
N GLU A 196 8.43 24.99 -3.38
CA GLU A 196 8.59 26.44 -3.59
C GLU A 196 9.03 26.78 -5.00
N PHE A 197 10.01 26.04 -5.54
CA PHE A 197 10.54 26.35 -6.88
C PHE A 197 9.68 25.77 -7.99
N LEU A 198 9.00 24.63 -7.77
CA LEU A 198 8.07 24.08 -8.75
C LEU A 198 6.77 24.90 -8.84
N GLU A 199 6.29 25.47 -7.74
CA GLU A 199 5.19 26.46 -7.76
C GLU A 199 5.54 27.65 -8.65
N LYS A 200 6.75 28.21 -8.50
CA LYS A 200 7.24 29.29 -9.39
C LYS A 200 7.38 28.82 -10.84
N ALA A 201 7.74 27.54 -11.06
CA ALA A 201 7.83 26.99 -12.42
C ALA A 201 6.47 26.91 -13.10
N VAL A 202 5.43 26.44 -12.41
CA VAL A 202 4.06 26.34 -12.97
C VAL A 202 3.37 27.70 -13.05
N GLU A 203 3.72 28.66 -12.19
CA GLU A 203 3.27 30.04 -12.28
C GLU A 203 3.87 30.72 -13.53
N ALA A 204 5.16 30.53 -13.78
CA ALA A 204 5.84 31.09 -14.96
C ALA A 204 5.42 30.43 -16.27
N ASN A 205 5.14 29.13 -16.25
CA ASN A 205 4.67 28.38 -17.39
C ASN A 205 3.62 27.34 -16.96
N PRO A 206 2.32 27.71 -16.99
CA PRO A 206 1.22 26.83 -16.61
C PRO A 206 1.07 25.57 -17.48
N ASP A 207 1.67 25.53 -18.66
CA ASP A 207 1.63 24.38 -19.56
C ASP A 207 2.80 23.41 -19.35
N ASN A 208 3.68 23.67 -18.36
CA ASN A 208 4.79 22.81 -18.06
C ASN A 208 4.35 21.54 -17.30
N THR A 209 3.90 20.55 -18.05
CA THR A 209 3.44 19.26 -17.55
C THR A 209 4.47 18.61 -16.60
N SER A 210 5.76 18.66 -16.93
CA SER A 210 6.81 18.06 -16.09
C SER A 210 6.92 18.75 -14.72
N ALA A 211 6.76 20.08 -14.68
CA ALA A 211 6.77 20.81 -13.41
C ALA A 211 5.55 20.44 -12.55
N HIS A 212 4.35 20.32 -13.15
CA HIS A 212 3.16 19.85 -12.43
C HIS A 212 3.33 18.44 -11.87
N ILE A 213 3.91 17.50 -12.64
CA ILE A 213 4.19 16.13 -12.15
C ILE A 213 5.13 16.16 -10.96
N ASN A 214 6.26 16.86 -11.08
CA ASN A 214 7.24 16.93 -10.00
C ASN A 214 6.69 17.65 -8.76
N LEU A 215 5.82 18.64 -8.94
CA LEU A 215 5.13 19.33 -7.86
C LEU A 215 4.14 18.40 -7.16
N ALA A 216 3.37 17.62 -7.90
CA ALA A 216 2.48 16.61 -7.35
C ALA A 216 3.24 15.59 -6.50
N LEU A 217 4.33 15.04 -7.04
CA LEU A 217 5.20 14.10 -6.31
C LEU A 217 5.79 14.75 -5.05
N SER A 218 6.25 16.02 -5.12
CA SER A 218 6.78 16.74 -3.96
C SER A 218 5.72 16.94 -2.88
N TYR A 219 4.48 17.25 -3.26
CA TYR A 219 3.37 17.36 -2.32
C TYR A 219 3.02 16.01 -1.68
N GLN A 220 3.07 14.91 -2.43
CA GLN A 220 2.85 13.56 -1.88
C GLN A 220 3.88 13.22 -0.80
N GLU A 221 5.16 13.49 -1.04
CA GLU A 221 6.22 13.26 -0.04
C GLU A 221 6.03 14.09 1.24
N LEU A 222 5.34 15.23 1.14
CA LEU A 222 4.96 16.09 2.27
C LEU A 222 3.57 15.74 2.84
N ASN A 223 2.91 14.68 2.38
CA ASN A 223 1.54 14.29 2.74
C ASN A 223 0.49 15.39 2.45
N LYS A 224 0.75 16.29 1.50
CA LYS A 224 -0.18 17.33 1.04
C LYS A 224 -1.03 16.79 -0.12
N ASN A 225 -1.77 15.71 0.15
CA ASN A 225 -2.41 14.89 -0.87
C ASN A 225 -3.43 15.65 -1.75
N ASP A 226 -4.21 16.56 -1.18
CA ASP A 226 -5.18 17.37 -1.95
C ASP A 226 -4.48 18.30 -2.96
N LEU A 227 -3.32 18.86 -2.59
CA LEU A 227 -2.53 19.69 -3.50
C LEU A 227 -1.89 18.85 -4.61
N ALA A 228 -1.41 17.65 -4.28
CA ALA A 228 -0.90 16.70 -5.25
C ALA A 228 -1.98 16.30 -6.28
N LEU A 229 -3.19 15.97 -5.79
CA LEU A 229 -4.34 15.64 -6.64
C LEU A 229 -4.65 16.76 -7.63
N ALA A 230 -4.68 18.02 -7.15
CA ALA A 230 -4.94 19.18 -8.00
C ALA A 230 -3.90 19.32 -9.12
N GLN A 231 -2.62 19.01 -8.87
CA GLN A 231 -1.58 19.05 -9.89
C GLN A 231 -1.74 17.94 -10.94
N TYR A 232 -2.05 16.71 -10.52
CA TYR A 232 -2.35 15.61 -11.45
C TYR A 232 -3.58 15.91 -12.32
N ASP A 233 -4.60 16.55 -11.78
CA ASP A 233 -5.78 16.97 -12.55
C ASP A 233 -5.42 17.97 -13.64
N VAL A 234 -4.46 18.86 -13.39
CA VAL A 234 -3.92 19.76 -14.43
C VAL A 234 -3.24 18.94 -15.52
N VAL A 235 -2.36 18.01 -15.13
CA VAL A 235 -1.64 17.16 -16.10
C VAL A 235 -2.61 16.36 -16.98
N PHE A 236 -3.65 15.74 -16.41
CA PHE A 236 -4.62 14.96 -17.20
C PHE A 236 -5.51 15.82 -18.10
N ARG A 237 -5.75 17.08 -17.75
CA ARG A 237 -6.42 18.04 -18.65
C ARG A 237 -5.55 18.43 -19.84
N GLN A 238 -4.24 18.62 -19.61
CA GLN A 238 -3.28 18.97 -20.66
C GLN A 238 -2.95 17.76 -21.54
N GLN A 239 -2.73 16.62 -20.94
CA GLN A 239 -2.28 15.39 -21.60
C GLN A 239 -3.09 14.17 -21.13
N PRO A 240 -4.34 13.99 -21.61
CA PRO A 240 -5.22 12.89 -21.19
C PRO A 240 -4.63 11.48 -21.44
N ALA A 241 -3.79 11.36 -22.46
CA ALA A 241 -3.15 10.11 -22.87
C ALA A 241 -1.80 9.85 -22.17
N LEU A 242 -1.42 10.65 -21.18
CA LEU A 242 -0.18 10.43 -20.42
C LEU A 242 -0.38 9.32 -19.39
N HIS A 243 -0.34 8.06 -19.86
CA HIS A 243 -0.62 6.90 -19.03
C HIS A 243 0.50 6.57 -18.03
N SER A 244 1.74 7.04 -18.26
CA SER A 244 2.90 6.74 -17.39
C SER A 244 2.72 7.20 -15.94
N ILE A 245 2.03 8.30 -15.71
CA ILE A 245 1.79 8.83 -14.35
C ILE A 245 0.56 8.25 -13.65
N ARG A 246 -0.20 7.37 -14.33
CA ARG A 246 -1.38 6.71 -13.74
C ARG A 246 -1.02 5.81 -12.56
N PHE A 247 0.21 5.32 -12.52
CA PHE A 247 0.71 4.55 -11.39
C PHE A 247 0.83 5.42 -10.13
N ASP A 248 1.51 6.57 -10.24
CA ASP A 248 1.71 7.49 -9.12
C ASP A 248 0.39 8.12 -8.66
N TYR A 249 -0.47 8.45 -9.61
CA TYR A 249 -1.83 8.93 -9.29
C TYR A 249 -2.67 7.84 -8.59
N GLY A 250 -2.56 6.60 -9.02
CA GLY A 250 -3.19 5.44 -8.36
C GLY A 250 -2.70 5.25 -6.93
N ASN A 251 -1.38 5.42 -6.70
CA ASN A 251 -0.80 5.39 -5.37
C ASN A 251 -1.38 6.49 -4.48
N LEU A 252 -1.44 7.73 -4.99
CA LEU A 252 -2.03 8.85 -4.26
C LEU A 252 -3.48 8.58 -3.85
N LEU A 253 -4.30 8.12 -4.79
CA LEU A 253 -5.71 7.78 -4.53
C LEU A 253 -5.84 6.66 -3.49
N ALA A 254 -4.96 5.64 -3.56
CA ALA A 254 -4.92 4.54 -2.60
C ALA A 254 -4.54 5.03 -1.19
N ASP A 255 -3.59 5.95 -1.08
CA ASP A 255 -3.17 6.57 0.19
C ASP A 255 -4.28 7.45 0.79
N MET A 256 -5.10 8.07 -0.06
CA MET A 256 -6.29 8.82 0.33
C MET A 256 -7.49 7.93 0.66
N GLY A 257 -7.39 6.61 0.52
CA GLY A 257 -8.48 5.65 0.73
C GLY A 257 -9.55 5.67 -0.37
N GLN A 258 -9.25 6.25 -1.53
CA GLN A 258 -10.11 6.26 -2.71
C GLN A 258 -9.86 5.00 -3.56
N ASP A 259 -10.13 3.84 -2.97
CA ASP A 259 -9.69 2.54 -3.44
C ASP A 259 -10.24 2.17 -4.84
N GLU A 260 -11.51 2.46 -5.14
CA GLU A 260 -12.10 2.18 -6.45
C GLU A 260 -11.46 3.05 -7.55
N ALA A 261 -11.21 4.32 -7.27
CA ALA A 261 -10.54 5.22 -8.20
C ALA A 261 -9.07 4.81 -8.41
N ALA A 262 -8.38 4.34 -7.37
CA ALA A 262 -7.04 3.80 -7.47
C ALA A 262 -7.01 2.57 -8.40
N VAL A 263 -7.94 1.62 -8.22
CA VAL A 263 -8.07 0.44 -9.07
C VAL A 263 -8.23 0.81 -10.54
N GLU A 264 -9.09 1.78 -10.87
CA GLU A 264 -9.30 2.22 -12.26
C GLU A 264 -8.01 2.80 -12.87
N ASN A 265 -7.26 3.60 -12.12
CA ASN A 265 -6.02 4.19 -12.61
C ASN A 265 -4.91 3.13 -12.78
N TYR A 266 -4.79 2.18 -11.86
CA TYR A 266 -3.87 1.05 -12.02
C TYR A 266 -4.23 0.20 -13.24
N LYS A 267 -5.51 -0.07 -13.52
CA LYS A 267 -5.93 -0.80 -14.72
C LYS A 267 -5.52 -0.09 -16.00
N ILE A 268 -5.71 1.25 -16.07
CA ILE A 268 -5.26 2.04 -17.22
C ILE A 268 -3.75 1.94 -17.37
N TYR A 269 -3.02 2.03 -16.25
CA TYR A 269 -1.56 1.88 -16.26
C TYR A 269 -1.12 0.51 -16.78
N ILE A 270 -1.66 -0.57 -16.20
CA ILE A 270 -1.35 -1.96 -16.57
C ILE A 270 -1.66 -2.26 -18.03
N ALA A 271 -2.75 -1.68 -18.58
CA ALA A 271 -3.09 -1.85 -19.99
C ALA A 271 -1.99 -1.31 -20.94
N ASN A 272 -1.21 -0.31 -20.50
CA ASN A 272 -0.14 0.30 -21.27
C ASN A 272 1.26 -0.22 -20.87
N TYR A 273 1.41 -0.69 -19.64
CA TYR A 273 2.66 -1.18 -19.04
C TYR A 273 2.43 -2.55 -18.38
N PRO A 274 2.15 -3.61 -19.16
CA PRO A 274 1.72 -4.92 -18.64
C PRO A 274 2.84 -5.71 -17.92
N ASP A 275 4.07 -5.28 -18.04
CA ASP A 275 5.24 -5.96 -17.45
C ASP A 275 5.71 -5.33 -16.13
N ASP A 276 5.03 -4.30 -15.63
CA ASP A 276 5.38 -3.67 -14.34
C ASP A 276 4.75 -4.42 -13.16
N ALA A 277 5.54 -5.29 -12.52
CA ALA A 277 5.12 -6.07 -11.36
C ALA A 277 4.59 -5.21 -10.20
N ARG A 278 5.11 -3.97 -10.03
CA ARG A 278 4.69 -3.07 -8.94
C ARG A 278 3.22 -2.68 -9.05
N ALA A 279 2.75 -2.47 -10.28
CA ALA A 279 1.35 -2.09 -10.50
C ALA A 279 0.39 -3.22 -10.12
N TYR A 280 0.74 -4.47 -10.45
CA TYR A 280 -0.03 -5.63 -10.02
C TYR A 280 0.03 -5.85 -8.51
N GLN A 281 1.16 -5.60 -7.88
CA GLN A 281 1.27 -5.65 -6.42
C GLN A 281 0.36 -4.60 -5.78
N ASN A 282 0.43 -3.34 -6.21
CA ASN A 282 -0.33 -2.24 -5.61
C ASN A 282 -1.84 -2.39 -5.83
N ILE A 283 -2.27 -2.76 -7.04
CA ILE A 283 -3.70 -3.03 -7.28
C ILE A 283 -4.20 -4.22 -6.44
N GLY A 284 -3.36 -5.24 -6.23
CA GLY A 284 -3.66 -6.37 -5.35
C GLY A 284 -3.85 -5.94 -3.89
N ILE A 285 -3.00 -5.03 -3.38
CA ILE A 285 -3.14 -4.44 -2.03
C ILE A 285 -4.48 -3.71 -1.91
N VAL A 286 -4.85 -2.93 -2.94
CA VAL A 286 -6.13 -2.20 -2.93
C VAL A 286 -7.31 -3.18 -2.98
N TYR A 287 -7.26 -4.24 -3.80
CA TYR A 287 -8.29 -5.27 -3.79
C TYR A 287 -8.40 -6.02 -2.46
N LYS A 288 -7.27 -6.23 -1.74
CA LYS A 288 -7.27 -6.82 -0.38
C LYS A 288 -8.04 -5.92 0.58
N ARG A 289 -7.84 -4.59 0.54
CA ARG A 289 -8.62 -3.62 1.33
C ARG A 289 -10.10 -3.63 0.99
N LEU A 290 -10.43 -3.79 -0.29
CA LEU A 290 -11.82 -3.91 -0.78
C LEU A 290 -12.43 -5.30 -0.49
N ASN A 291 -11.70 -6.19 0.19
CA ASN A 291 -12.13 -7.57 0.48
C ASN A 291 -12.46 -8.40 -0.79
N GLN A 292 -11.80 -8.11 -1.89
CA GLN A 292 -11.96 -8.80 -3.18
C GLN A 292 -10.85 -9.83 -3.37
N LEU A 293 -10.88 -10.92 -2.58
CA LEU A 293 -9.79 -11.92 -2.49
C LEU A 293 -9.41 -12.53 -3.85
N ASP A 294 -10.37 -12.81 -4.74
CA ASP A 294 -10.07 -13.39 -6.05
C ASP A 294 -9.23 -12.44 -6.91
N ASN A 295 -9.59 -11.15 -6.91
CA ASN A 295 -8.82 -10.12 -7.62
C ASN A 295 -7.46 -9.90 -6.98
N THR A 296 -7.37 -9.95 -5.65
CA THR A 296 -6.10 -9.86 -4.90
C THR A 296 -5.15 -10.97 -5.33
N ILE A 297 -5.61 -12.22 -5.26
CA ILE A 297 -4.82 -13.41 -5.62
C ILE A 297 -4.33 -13.31 -7.06
N ALA A 298 -5.22 -13.04 -8.02
CA ALA A 298 -4.87 -12.97 -9.43
C ALA A 298 -3.78 -11.91 -9.71
N ASN A 299 -3.86 -10.76 -9.04
CA ASN A 299 -2.88 -9.70 -9.22
C ASN A 299 -1.56 -10.00 -8.49
N TYR A 300 -1.58 -10.57 -7.29
CA TYR A 300 -0.37 -10.98 -6.60
C TYR A 300 0.38 -12.10 -7.34
N GLU A 301 -0.34 -13.08 -7.88
CA GLU A 301 0.26 -14.14 -8.72
C GLU A 301 0.92 -13.53 -9.96
N LYS A 302 0.26 -12.57 -10.62
CA LYS A 302 0.83 -11.91 -11.79
C LYS A 302 2.07 -11.08 -11.43
N ALA A 303 2.05 -10.38 -10.29
CA ALA A 303 3.22 -9.67 -9.80
C ALA A 303 4.40 -10.61 -9.55
N LEU A 304 4.17 -11.76 -8.91
CA LEU A 304 5.20 -12.77 -8.65
C LEU A 304 5.70 -13.46 -9.91
N GLU A 305 4.83 -13.68 -10.91
CA GLU A 305 5.22 -14.19 -12.24
C GLU A 305 6.22 -13.26 -12.92
N LEU A 306 5.97 -11.95 -12.86
CA LEU A 306 6.81 -10.93 -13.48
C LEU A 306 8.15 -10.73 -12.75
N GLN A 307 8.20 -10.98 -11.43
CA GLN A 307 9.42 -10.88 -10.62
C GLN A 307 10.42 -12.02 -10.85
N LYS A 308 9.99 -13.12 -11.45
CA LYS A 308 10.82 -14.31 -11.79
C LYS A 308 11.68 -14.80 -10.62
N ASP A 309 13.00 -14.62 -10.73
CA ASP A 309 13.97 -15.14 -9.77
C ASP A 309 14.15 -14.28 -8.50
N SER A 310 13.62 -13.05 -8.49
CA SER A 310 13.72 -12.12 -7.36
C SER A 310 12.36 -11.85 -6.73
N ARG A 311 11.65 -12.92 -6.36
CA ARG A 311 10.32 -12.82 -5.76
C ARG A 311 10.35 -12.09 -4.42
N ASN A 312 9.44 -11.15 -4.27
CA ASN A 312 9.22 -10.46 -3.01
C ASN A 312 8.59 -11.42 -2.00
N VAL A 313 9.35 -11.76 -0.95
CA VAL A 313 8.91 -12.72 0.08
C VAL A 313 7.70 -12.22 0.85
N ASP A 314 7.57 -10.91 1.09
CA ASP A 314 6.41 -10.34 1.77
C ASP A 314 5.15 -10.49 0.92
N LEU A 315 5.28 -10.36 -0.41
CA LEU A 315 4.17 -10.61 -1.33
C LEU A 315 3.77 -12.11 -1.38
N VAL A 316 4.74 -13.01 -1.27
CA VAL A 316 4.49 -14.46 -1.17
C VAL A 316 3.72 -14.77 0.12
N GLU A 317 4.10 -14.14 1.24
CA GLU A 317 3.40 -14.24 2.52
C GLU A 317 1.96 -13.74 2.44
N ASP A 318 1.76 -12.55 1.87
CA ASP A 318 0.43 -11.97 1.65
C ASP A 318 -0.46 -12.86 0.78
N LEU A 319 0.12 -13.49 -0.26
CA LEU A 319 -0.59 -14.42 -1.13
C LEU A 319 -0.97 -15.70 -0.38
N ALA A 320 -0.08 -16.24 0.46
CA ALA A 320 -0.38 -17.38 1.32
C ALA A 320 -1.56 -17.08 2.27
N GLU A 321 -1.57 -15.89 2.87
CA GLU A 321 -2.67 -15.44 3.72
C GLU A 321 -3.99 -15.33 2.94
N CYS A 322 -3.96 -14.79 1.73
CA CYS A 322 -5.15 -14.69 0.88
C CYS A 322 -5.74 -16.07 0.54
N TYR A 323 -4.89 -17.06 0.21
CA TYR A 323 -5.34 -18.42 -0.01
C TYR A 323 -5.86 -19.08 1.26
N HIS A 324 -5.23 -18.81 2.41
CA HIS A 324 -5.73 -19.29 3.71
C HIS A 324 -7.14 -18.74 4.01
N LEU A 325 -7.35 -17.43 3.83
CA LEU A 325 -8.66 -16.77 4.00
C LEU A 325 -9.72 -17.31 3.03
N LYS A 326 -9.29 -17.74 1.84
CA LYS A 326 -10.17 -18.37 0.83
C LYS A 326 -10.45 -19.85 1.13
N HIS A 327 -9.85 -20.41 2.18
CA HIS A 327 -9.87 -21.84 2.52
C HIS A 327 -9.24 -22.75 1.45
N ASP A 328 -8.42 -22.20 0.56
CA ASP A 328 -7.57 -22.98 -0.34
C ASP A 328 -6.25 -23.32 0.38
N TYR A 329 -6.37 -24.28 1.28
CA TYR A 329 -5.26 -24.67 2.16
C TYR A 329 -4.07 -25.26 1.41
N THR A 330 -4.31 -25.87 0.25
CA THR A 330 -3.23 -26.45 -0.58
C THR A 330 -2.31 -25.36 -1.12
N ASN A 331 -2.87 -24.31 -1.71
CA ASN A 331 -2.10 -23.18 -2.19
C ASN A 331 -1.54 -22.34 -1.04
N ALA A 332 -2.29 -22.16 0.05
CA ALA A 332 -1.79 -21.49 1.24
C ALA A 332 -0.52 -22.17 1.78
N LEU A 333 -0.53 -23.50 1.95
CA LEU A 333 0.62 -24.25 2.42
C LEU A 333 1.82 -24.12 1.49
N LYS A 334 1.60 -24.22 0.17
CA LYS A 334 2.64 -24.04 -0.84
C LYS A 334 3.37 -22.71 -0.68
N TYR A 335 2.61 -21.60 -0.53
CA TYR A 335 3.20 -20.27 -0.45
C TYR A 335 3.79 -19.97 0.93
N TYR A 336 3.23 -20.52 2.03
CA TYR A 336 3.90 -20.47 3.33
C TYR A 336 5.23 -21.23 3.32
N ASP A 337 5.30 -22.38 2.67
CA ASP A 337 6.54 -23.13 2.51
C ASP A 337 7.57 -22.34 1.70
N GLU A 338 7.15 -21.69 0.61
CA GLU A 338 8.01 -20.83 -0.20
C GLU A 338 8.56 -19.65 0.63
N ALA A 339 7.72 -18.96 1.39
CA ALA A 339 8.14 -17.85 2.26
C ALA A 339 9.15 -18.31 3.33
N LEU A 340 8.92 -19.48 3.92
CA LEU A 340 9.77 -20.06 4.95
C LEU A 340 11.14 -20.52 4.42
N VAL A 341 11.34 -20.67 3.11
CA VAL A 341 12.68 -20.91 2.56
C VAL A 341 13.62 -19.74 2.89
N THR A 342 13.11 -18.52 2.82
CA THR A 342 13.87 -17.29 3.06
C THR A 342 13.80 -16.87 4.53
N LYS A 343 12.58 -16.88 5.12
CA LYS A 343 12.30 -16.48 6.51
C LYS A 343 12.14 -17.71 7.41
N LYS A 344 13.15 -18.59 7.46
CA LYS A 344 13.08 -19.92 8.10
C LYS A 344 12.57 -19.90 9.53
N ASP A 345 13.00 -18.90 10.31
CA ASP A 345 12.72 -18.80 11.75
C ASP A 345 11.60 -17.81 12.06
N ASP A 346 10.84 -17.36 11.04
CA ASP A 346 9.72 -16.45 11.27
C ASP A 346 8.62 -17.15 12.07
N TYR A 347 8.36 -16.60 13.25
CA TYR A 347 7.42 -17.14 14.21
C TYR A 347 5.98 -17.14 13.70
N ASN A 348 5.57 -16.04 13.05
CA ASN A 348 4.19 -15.87 12.56
C ASN A 348 3.92 -16.74 11.32
N LEU A 349 4.88 -16.82 10.41
CA LEU A 349 4.77 -17.70 9.24
C LEU A 349 4.64 -19.17 9.64
N ARG A 350 5.47 -19.64 10.59
CA ARG A 350 5.38 -21.01 11.11
C ARG A 350 4.04 -21.25 11.81
N PHE A 351 3.56 -20.27 12.57
CA PHE A 351 2.26 -20.37 13.22
C PHE A 351 1.11 -20.44 12.20
N ASN A 352 1.10 -19.59 11.19
CA ASN A 352 0.09 -19.60 10.13
C ASN A 352 0.12 -20.91 9.32
N LYS A 353 1.32 -21.43 9.02
CA LYS A 353 1.47 -22.76 8.42
C LYS A 353 0.84 -23.85 9.29
N ALA A 354 1.06 -23.82 10.60
CA ALA A 354 0.47 -24.80 11.51
C ALA A 354 -1.07 -24.70 11.55
N LEU A 355 -1.64 -23.49 11.47
CA LEU A 355 -3.09 -23.31 11.35
C LEU A 355 -3.64 -23.95 10.07
N VAL A 356 -2.93 -23.79 8.95
CA VAL A 356 -3.31 -24.42 7.67
C VAL A 356 -3.23 -25.94 7.76
N LEU A 357 -2.15 -26.49 8.30
CA LEU A 357 -2.03 -27.95 8.52
C LEU A 357 -3.16 -28.49 9.40
N HIS A 358 -3.50 -27.77 10.47
CA HIS A 358 -4.62 -28.14 11.35
C HIS A 358 -5.94 -28.15 10.55
N ALA A 359 -6.20 -27.12 9.73
CA ALA A 359 -7.41 -27.05 8.90
C ALA A 359 -7.46 -28.15 7.83
N MET A 360 -6.30 -28.60 7.33
CA MET A 360 -6.17 -29.74 6.42
C MET A 360 -6.29 -31.10 7.14
N LYS A 361 -6.45 -31.10 8.47
CA LYS A 361 -6.45 -32.28 9.36
C LYS A 361 -5.10 -32.99 9.46
N ASP A 362 -4.02 -32.35 9.05
CA ASP A 362 -2.66 -32.80 9.40
C ASP A 362 -2.32 -32.33 10.82
N TYR A 363 -3.00 -32.94 11.78
CA TYR A 363 -2.82 -32.60 13.20
C TYR A 363 -1.41 -32.90 13.69
N SER A 364 -0.77 -33.94 13.15
CA SER A 364 0.60 -34.30 13.51
C SER A 364 1.61 -33.24 13.09
N GLY A 365 1.52 -32.74 11.85
CA GLY A 365 2.32 -31.64 11.35
C GLY A 365 2.10 -30.34 12.12
N ALA A 366 0.83 -30.03 12.43
CA ALA A 366 0.48 -28.85 13.23
C ALA A 366 1.06 -28.94 14.66
N ILE A 367 0.90 -30.09 15.34
CA ILE A 367 1.43 -30.35 16.70
C ILE A 367 2.94 -30.14 16.75
N ALA A 368 3.67 -30.65 15.75
CA ALA A 368 5.13 -30.49 15.69
C ALA A 368 5.53 -29.01 15.72
N ILE A 369 4.90 -28.20 14.86
CA ILE A 369 5.20 -26.77 14.77
C ILE A 369 4.76 -26.01 16.03
N TYR A 370 3.54 -26.23 16.53
CA TYR A 370 3.06 -25.57 17.75
C TYR A 370 3.97 -25.87 18.95
N SER A 371 4.42 -27.14 19.06
CA SER A 371 5.30 -27.55 20.15
C SER A 371 6.68 -26.89 20.09
N GLU A 372 7.21 -26.65 18.90
CA GLU A 372 8.46 -25.90 18.72
C GLU A 372 8.28 -24.42 19.07
N LEU A 373 7.21 -23.78 18.57
CA LEU A 373 6.93 -22.38 18.85
C LEU A 373 6.74 -22.10 20.35
N LEU A 374 6.12 -23.03 21.10
CA LEU A 374 5.95 -22.91 22.55
C LEU A 374 7.27 -23.05 23.32
N LYS A 375 8.29 -23.75 22.79
CA LYS A 375 9.64 -23.77 23.38
C LYS A 375 10.34 -22.43 23.24
N GLU A 376 10.07 -21.69 22.13
CA GLU A 376 10.67 -20.38 21.87
C GLU A 376 10.00 -19.29 22.70
N LYS A 377 8.66 -19.32 22.78
CA LYS A 377 7.87 -18.31 23.49
C LYS A 377 6.56 -18.89 23.97
N SER A 378 6.27 -18.73 25.27
CA SER A 378 4.96 -19.07 25.83
C SER A 378 3.86 -18.23 25.20
N SER A 379 2.79 -18.89 24.76
CA SER A 379 1.62 -18.25 24.12
C SER A 379 0.36 -19.06 24.39
N ASP A 380 -0.61 -18.46 25.06
CA ASP A 380 -1.91 -19.09 25.32
C ASP A 380 -2.64 -19.46 24.03
N SER A 381 -2.53 -18.60 22.99
CA SER A 381 -3.15 -18.85 21.69
C SER A 381 -2.57 -20.11 21.03
N ILE A 382 -1.25 -20.27 21.03
CA ILE A 382 -0.61 -21.44 20.43
C ILE A 382 -0.88 -22.69 21.29
N ASN A 383 -0.85 -22.55 22.61
CA ASN A 383 -1.18 -23.67 23.50
C ASN A 383 -2.62 -24.16 23.26
N ASN A 384 -3.57 -23.26 23.13
CA ASN A 384 -4.97 -23.61 22.83
C ASN A 384 -5.11 -24.34 21.47
N ASN A 385 -4.37 -23.92 20.44
CA ASN A 385 -4.37 -24.61 19.15
C ASN A 385 -3.68 -25.98 19.23
N LEU A 386 -2.57 -26.11 20.00
CA LEU A 386 -1.90 -27.38 20.27
C LEU A 386 -2.84 -28.35 20.96
N VAL A 387 -3.52 -27.90 22.01
CA VAL A 387 -4.50 -28.68 22.76
C VAL A 387 -5.65 -29.12 21.86
N ALA A 388 -6.21 -28.22 21.04
CA ALA A 388 -7.24 -28.57 20.09
C ALA A 388 -6.78 -29.61 19.05
N ALA A 389 -5.53 -29.52 18.60
CA ALA A 389 -4.95 -30.51 17.68
C ALA A 389 -4.79 -31.89 18.36
N TYR A 390 -4.38 -31.92 19.64
CA TYR A 390 -4.34 -33.17 20.41
C TYR A 390 -5.74 -33.76 20.59
N VAL A 391 -6.76 -32.97 20.90
CA VAL A 391 -8.16 -33.43 20.98
C VAL A 391 -8.61 -34.06 19.67
N SER A 392 -8.36 -33.35 18.55
CA SER A 392 -8.76 -33.83 17.22
C SER A 392 -8.05 -35.14 16.84
N LEU A 393 -6.75 -35.25 17.11
CA LEU A 393 -5.97 -36.45 16.83
C LEU A 393 -6.38 -37.61 17.76
N GLY A 394 -6.71 -37.29 19.02
CA GLY A 394 -7.29 -38.24 19.96
C GLY A 394 -8.62 -38.81 19.47
N GLU A 395 -9.50 -37.94 18.96
CA GLU A 395 -10.80 -38.33 18.37
C GLU A 395 -10.62 -39.19 17.10
N GLU A 396 -9.71 -38.83 16.23
CA GLU A 396 -9.43 -39.60 14.99
C GLU A 396 -8.92 -41.01 15.35
N ASN A 397 -8.01 -41.14 16.32
CA ASN A 397 -7.50 -42.42 16.76
C ASN A 397 -8.58 -43.23 17.50
N LEU A 398 -9.46 -42.58 18.26
CA LEU A 398 -10.61 -43.23 18.90
C LEU A 398 -11.55 -43.85 17.85
N LYS A 399 -11.88 -43.10 16.79
CA LYS A 399 -12.70 -43.59 15.68
C LYS A 399 -12.02 -44.73 14.91
N ALA A 400 -10.71 -44.65 14.75
CA ALA A 400 -9.89 -45.70 14.14
C ALA A 400 -9.64 -46.91 15.04
N GLN A 401 -10.15 -46.92 16.27
CA GLN A 401 -9.94 -47.95 17.30
C GLN A 401 -8.49 -48.11 17.76
N ASN A 402 -7.65 -47.11 17.53
CA ASN A 402 -6.28 -47.03 18.03
C ASN A 402 -6.28 -46.49 19.48
N TYR A 403 -6.84 -47.25 20.39
CA TYR A 403 -7.16 -46.76 21.74
C TYR A 403 -5.95 -46.30 22.54
N THR A 404 -4.80 -46.95 22.37
CA THR A 404 -3.55 -46.55 23.06
C THR A 404 -3.11 -45.15 22.63
N LEU A 405 -3.08 -44.87 21.31
CA LEU A 405 -2.74 -43.56 20.81
C LEU A 405 -3.80 -42.51 21.16
N SER A 406 -5.07 -42.90 21.09
CA SER A 406 -6.17 -42.04 21.51
C SER A 406 -6.03 -41.62 22.99
N THR A 407 -5.69 -42.56 23.87
CA THR A 407 -5.39 -42.27 25.27
C THR A 407 -4.28 -41.27 25.42
N GLU A 408 -3.14 -41.50 24.75
CA GLU A 408 -1.96 -40.62 24.83
C GLU A 408 -2.30 -39.16 24.40
N TYR A 409 -3.04 -39.01 23.31
CA TYR A 409 -3.36 -37.66 22.79
C TYR A 409 -4.38 -36.93 23.66
N PHE A 410 -5.41 -37.60 24.17
CA PHE A 410 -6.32 -36.98 25.13
C PHE A 410 -5.65 -36.64 26.47
N GLU A 411 -4.72 -37.48 26.96
CA GLU A 411 -3.91 -37.15 28.15
C GLU A 411 -3.10 -35.86 27.91
N LYS A 412 -2.39 -35.75 26.78
CA LYS A 412 -1.66 -34.53 26.41
C LYS A 412 -2.54 -33.30 26.31
N ALA A 413 -3.76 -33.44 25.78
CA ALA A 413 -4.73 -32.35 25.72
C ALA A 413 -5.14 -31.90 27.14
N ILE A 414 -5.35 -32.84 28.06
CA ILE A 414 -5.72 -32.55 29.45
C ILE A 414 -4.54 -31.94 30.23
N GLU A 415 -3.33 -32.43 30.02
CA GLU A 415 -2.10 -31.86 30.57
C GLU A 415 -1.88 -30.42 30.07
N GLY A 416 -2.23 -30.14 28.80
CA GLY A 416 -2.22 -28.80 28.19
C GLY A 416 -3.32 -27.86 28.69
N GLY A 417 -4.19 -28.36 29.57
CA GLY A 417 -5.19 -27.56 30.28
C GLY A 417 -6.51 -27.37 29.49
N THR A 418 -6.89 -28.34 28.66
CA THR A 418 -8.19 -28.28 27.98
C THR A 418 -9.35 -28.18 28.95
N LYS A 419 -10.33 -27.36 28.63
CA LYS A 419 -11.63 -27.27 29.32
C LYS A 419 -12.75 -27.96 28.51
N ASP A 420 -12.39 -28.65 27.43
CA ASP A 420 -13.33 -29.36 26.60
C ASP A 420 -13.72 -30.68 27.26
N SER A 421 -14.95 -30.79 27.73
CA SER A 421 -15.52 -32.01 28.33
C SER A 421 -15.43 -33.22 27.40
N PHE A 422 -15.41 -32.98 26.05
CA PHE A 422 -15.26 -34.04 25.07
C PHE A 422 -13.89 -34.75 25.16
N ALA A 423 -12.82 -34.03 25.48
CA ALA A 423 -11.50 -34.65 25.67
C ALA A 423 -11.50 -35.65 26.83
N TYR A 424 -12.12 -35.28 27.95
CA TYR A 424 -12.27 -36.18 29.10
C TYR A 424 -13.16 -37.39 28.78
N PHE A 425 -14.23 -37.15 28.03
CA PHE A 425 -15.13 -38.22 27.58
C PHE A 425 -14.43 -39.17 26.60
N GLY A 426 -13.68 -38.65 25.63
CA GLY A 426 -12.86 -39.41 24.67
C GLY A 426 -11.81 -40.28 25.38
N LEU A 427 -11.15 -39.69 26.40
CA LEU A 427 -10.18 -40.42 27.24
C LEU A 427 -10.84 -41.55 28.03
N ALA A 428 -12.02 -41.31 28.62
CA ALA A 428 -12.79 -42.33 29.30
C ALA A 428 -13.16 -43.51 28.37
N LYS A 429 -13.58 -43.23 27.15
CA LYS A 429 -13.87 -44.25 26.12
C LYS A 429 -12.62 -45.03 25.75
N SER A 430 -11.49 -44.35 25.60
CA SER A 430 -10.21 -44.98 25.27
C SER A 430 -9.74 -45.90 26.41
N TYR A 431 -9.80 -45.45 27.67
CA TYR A 431 -9.48 -46.29 28.82
C TYR A 431 -10.42 -47.49 28.94
N ARG A 432 -11.74 -47.30 28.71
CA ARG A 432 -12.71 -48.41 28.70
C ARG A 432 -12.31 -49.47 27.66
N ALA A 433 -11.98 -49.04 26.45
CA ALA A 433 -11.57 -49.94 25.37
C ALA A 433 -10.25 -50.66 25.67
N CYS A 434 -9.33 -50.04 26.42
CA CYS A 434 -8.11 -50.65 26.93
C CYS A 434 -8.33 -51.55 28.17
N GLY A 435 -9.56 -51.66 28.67
CA GLY A 435 -9.88 -52.49 29.86
C GLY A 435 -9.53 -51.84 31.21
N LEU A 436 -9.14 -50.57 31.22
CA LEU A 436 -8.77 -49.77 32.40
C LEU A 436 -10.02 -49.14 33.03
N ASN A 437 -10.89 -49.99 33.58
CA ASN A 437 -12.25 -49.60 33.99
C ASN A 437 -12.26 -48.55 35.13
N GLU A 438 -11.36 -48.60 36.08
CA GLU A 438 -11.28 -47.61 37.18
C GLU A 438 -10.97 -46.20 36.63
N LYS A 439 -9.97 -46.11 35.77
CA LYS A 439 -9.66 -44.84 35.10
C LYS A 439 -10.80 -44.38 34.20
N ALA A 440 -11.42 -45.29 33.45
CA ALA A 440 -12.57 -44.96 32.62
C ALA A 440 -13.70 -44.32 33.45
N THR A 441 -14.03 -44.89 34.61
CA THR A 441 -15.02 -44.34 35.56
C THR A 441 -14.67 -42.91 35.96
N GLU A 442 -13.45 -42.71 36.48
CA GLU A 442 -12.97 -41.39 36.91
C GLU A 442 -13.13 -40.32 35.82
N TYR A 443 -12.75 -40.63 34.56
CA TYR A 443 -12.80 -39.67 33.49
C TYR A 443 -14.18 -39.47 32.89
N TYR A 444 -15.09 -40.48 32.97
CA TYR A 444 -16.52 -40.28 32.68
C TYR A 444 -17.15 -39.29 33.64
N GLU A 445 -16.87 -39.44 34.96
CA GLU A 445 -17.36 -38.51 35.98
C GLU A 445 -16.88 -37.09 35.78
N LYS A 446 -15.59 -36.91 35.46
CA LYS A 446 -15.01 -35.60 35.13
C LYS A 446 -15.67 -35.00 33.89
N ALA A 447 -15.87 -35.79 32.82
CA ALA A 447 -16.52 -35.32 31.59
C ALA A 447 -17.95 -34.85 31.87
N ILE A 448 -18.72 -35.62 32.66
CA ILE A 448 -20.08 -35.29 33.07
C ILE A 448 -20.10 -34.00 33.90
N ALA A 449 -19.16 -33.87 34.85
CA ALA A 449 -19.06 -32.68 35.70
C ALA A 449 -18.75 -31.39 34.88
N MET A 450 -18.01 -31.52 33.79
CA MET A 450 -17.59 -30.39 32.95
C MET A 450 -18.55 -30.08 31.77
N SER A 451 -19.44 -31.04 31.43
CA SER A 451 -20.32 -30.87 30.25
C SER A 451 -21.52 -29.99 30.59
N PRO A 452 -21.87 -29.03 29.70
CA PRO A 452 -23.13 -28.28 29.76
C PRO A 452 -24.35 -29.18 29.52
N ASP A 453 -24.22 -30.20 28.62
CA ASP A 453 -25.23 -31.22 28.35
C ASP A 453 -24.73 -32.58 28.89
N LYS A 454 -25.15 -32.90 30.09
CA LYS A 454 -24.77 -34.13 30.78
C LYS A 454 -25.45 -35.39 30.24
N THR A 455 -26.53 -35.23 29.44
CA THR A 455 -27.45 -36.33 29.10
C THR A 455 -26.76 -37.42 28.29
N GLN A 456 -26.00 -37.05 27.26
CA GLN A 456 -25.31 -38.03 26.39
C GLN A 456 -24.19 -38.77 27.12
N TYR A 457 -23.34 -38.07 27.87
CA TYR A 457 -22.23 -38.67 28.60
C TYR A 457 -22.70 -39.53 29.72
N SER A 458 -23.74 -39.12 30.43
CA SER A 458 -24.36 -39.92 31.51
C SER A 458 -24.99 -41.20 30.97
N LYS A 459 -25.60 -41.17 29.80
CA LYS A 459 -26.17 -42.36 29.16
C LYS A 459 -25.10 -43.41 28.85
N GLU A 460 -24.02 -43.02 28.16
CA GLU A 460 -22.91 -43.93 27.84
C GLU A 460 -22.21 -44.46 29.11
N PHE A 461 -22.06 -43.60 30.12
CA PHE A 461 -21.49 -44.02 31.42
C PHE A 461 -22.38 -45.04 32.11
N THR A 462 -23.69 -44.84 32.14
CA THR A 462 -24.65 -45.79 32.74
C THR A 462 -24.60 -47.15 32.01
N GLU A 463 -24.54 -47.13 30.67
CA GLU A 463 -24.40 -48.35 29.86
C GLU A 463 -23.06 -49.07 30.15
N PHE A 464 -21.97 -48.31 30.37
CA PHE A 464 -20.68 -48.86 30.74
C PHE A 464 -20.72 -49.56 32.11
N ILE A 465 -21.25 -48.91 33.14
CA ILE A 465 -21.38 -49.49 34.50
C ILE A 465 -22.26 -50.74 34.46
N ALA A 466 -23.39 -50.73 33.76
CA ALA A 466 -24.27 -51.89 33.60
C ALA A 466 -23.56 -53.08 32.92
N SER A 467 -22.67 -52.79 31.94
CA SER A 467 -21.91 -53.84 31.24
C SER A 467 -20.75 -54.39 32.06
N SER A 468 -20.13 -53.56 32.90
CA SER A 468 -19.06 -53.96 33.81
C SER A 468 -19.57 -54.89 34.94
N ASN A 469 -20.77 -54.61 35.44
CA ASN A 469 -21.40 -55.41 36.48
C ASN A 469 -21.91 -56.80 36.00
N LYS A 470 -22.13 -56.97 34.70
CA LYS A 470 -22.51 -58.28 34.11
C LYS A 470 -21.34 -59.27 34.00
N LYS A 471 -20.09 -58.84 34.13
CA LYS A 471 -18.89 -59.68 34.03
C LYS A 471 -18.37 -60.17 35.40
N THR A 472 -18.95 -59.70 36.48
CA THR A 472 -18.62 -60.12 37.84
C THR A 472 -19.80 -60.85 38.49
N ASP A 473 -20.00 -62.16 38.17
CA ASP A 473 -20.83 -63.07 38.97
C ASP A 473 -20.09 -63.39 40.28
N VAL A 474 -20.11 -62.46 41.21
CA VAL A 474 -19.84 -62.72 42.65
C VAL A 474 -20.66 -61.73 43.46
N LYS A 475 -21.72 -62.25 44.12
CA LYS A 475 -22.52 -61.70 45.23
C LYS A 475 -22.53 -60.16 45.34
N SER A 476 -23.60 -59.53 44.85
CA SER A 476 -23.88 -58.10 44.99
C SER A 476 -24.92 -57.86 46.08
N THR A 477 -24.54 -57.10 47.06
CA THR A 477 -25.46 -56.35 47.93
C THR A 477 -25.26 -54.86 47.82
N ASP A 478 -24.24 -54.37 47.06
CA ASP A 478 -23.89 -52.93 46.97
C ASP A 478 -24.28 -52.23 45.70
N ALA A 479 -24.69 -52.93 44.61
CA ALA A 479 -24.96 -52.30 43.34
C ALA A 479 -26.26 -51.45 43.31
N SER A 480 -27.21 -51.69 44.22
CA SER A 480 -28.48 -50.93 44.29
C SER A 480 -28.33 -49.59 45.07
N GLU A 481 -27.36 -49.51 45.97
CA GLU A 481 -27.03 -48.27 46.70
C GLU A 481 -26.22 -47.34 45.86
N GLY A 482 -25.24 -47.80 45.07
CA GLY A 482 -24.47 -46.99 44.15
C GLY A 482 -25.30 -46.37 43.03
N ILE A 483 -26.30 -47.08 42.50
CA ILE A 483 -27.24 -46.52 41.50
C ILE A 483 -28.18 -45.46 42.11
N LYS A 484 -28.57 -45.63 43.38
CA LYS A 484 -29.35 -44.64 44.12
C LYS A 484 -28.52 -43.38 44.44
N GLU A 485 -27.25 -43.53 44.80
CA GLU A 485 -26.35 -42.40 45.05
C GLU A 485 -26.05 -41.61 43.78
N ILE A 486 -25.81 -42.29 42.64
CA ILE A 486 -25.63 -41.64 41.34
C ILE A 486 -26.90 -40.92 40.88
N SER A 487 -28.08 -41.51 41.10
CA SER A 487 -29.38 -40.86 40.81
C SER A 487 -29.60 -39.64 41.70
N LEU A 488 -29.27 -39.72 42.98
CA LEU A 488 -29.34 -38.62 43.94
C LEU A 488 -28.31 -37.52 43.64
N SER A 489 -27.10 -37.89 43.16
CA SER A 489 -26.10 -36.90 42.73
C SER A 489 -26.50 -36.20 41.42
N MET A 490 -27.12 -36.93 40.49
CA MET A 490 -27.64 -36.31 39.24
C MET A 490 -28.83 -35.37 39.51
N ASP A 491 -29.70 -35.68 40.42
CA ASP A 491 -30.80 -34.81 40.79
C ASP A 491 -30.30 -33.56 41.57
N SER A 492 -29.24 -33.70 42.38
CA SER A 492 -28.59 -32.57 43.03
C SER A 492 -27.79 -31.71 42.07
N ILE A 493 -27.19 -32.29 41.01
CA ILE A 493 -26.49 -31.54 39.96
C ILE A 493 -27.51 -30.77 39.08
N LYS A 494 -28.60 -31.41 38.67
CA LYS A 494 -29.69 -30.71 37.95
C LYS A 494 -30.33 -29.61 38.80
N ALA A 495 -30.46 -29.80 40.07
CA ALA A 495 -30.92 -28.79 41.00
C ALA A 495 -29.91 -27.63 41.14
N GLY A 496 -28.60 -27.93 41.09
CA GLY A 496 -27.52 -26.93 41.08
C GLY A 496 -27.52 -26.09 39.81
N GLU A 497 -27.64 -26.73 38.66
CA GLU A 497 -27.70 -26.02 37.36
C GLU A 497 -28.96 -25.14 37.23
N ALA A 498 -30.11 -25.65 37.66
CA ALA A 498 -31.33 -24.87 37.71
C ALA A 498 -31.20 -23.67 38.69
N ALA A 499 -30.48 -23.88 39.82
CA ALA A 499 -30.18 -22.83 40.78
C ALA A 499 -29.19 -21.80 40.20
N ASP A 500 -28.16 -22.22 39.45
CA ASP A 500 -27.18 -21.35 38.78
C ASP A 500 -27.84 -20.55 37.67
N GLU A 501 -28.73 -21.16 36.87
CA GLU A 501 -29.50 -20.46 35.82
C GLU A 501 -30.50 -19.47 36.41
N GLU A 502 -31.18 -19.83 37.51
CA GLU A 502 -32.08 -18.95 38.23
C GLU A 502 -31.32 -17.84 38.95
N GLN A 503 -30.15 -18.12 39.54
CA GLN A 503 -29.26 -17.12 40.09
C GLN A 503 -28.73 -16.16 39.03
N ASN A 504 -28.31 -16.66 37.86
CA ASN A 504 -27.88 -15.85 36.73
C ASN A 504 -28.98 -14.92 36.26
N LYS A 505 -30.19 -15.44 36.04
CA LYS A 505 -31.38 -14.62 35.68
C LYS A 505 -31.68 -13.60 36.77
N GLY A 506 -31.56 -13.97 38.04
CA GLY A 506 -31.75 -13.06 39.16
C GLY A 506 -30.73 -11.91 39.22
N LEU A 507 -29.47 -12.19 38.90
CA LEU A 507 -28.40 -11.20 38.84
C LEU A 507 -28.61 -10.25 37.65
N ILE A 508 -28.98 -10.78 36.48
CA ILE A 508 -29.32 -9.96 35.30
C ILE A 508 -30.51 -9.04 35.61
N ALA A 509 -31.58 -9.58 36.23
CA ALA A 509 -32.74 -8.81 36.60
C ALA A 509 -32.42 -7.67 37.59
N LYS A 510 -31.57 -7.94 38.59
CA LYS A 510 -31.05 -6.90 39.50
C LYS A 510 -30.22 -5.85 38.80
N GLY A 511 -29.40 -6.29 37.83
CA GLY A 511 -28.65 -5.39 36.93
C GLY A 511 -29.57 -4.49 36.14
N ASP A 512 -30.65 -5.03 35.55
CA ASP A 512 -31.67 -4.27 34.80
C ASP A 512 -32.45 -3.26 35.66
N GLU A 513 -32.75 -3.63 36.91
CA GLU A 513 -33.41 -2.73 37.88
C GLU A 513 -32.48 -1.56 38.26
N ASN A 514 -31.24 -1.85 38.57
CA ASN A 514 -30.24 -0.83 38.89
C ASN A 514 -29.94 0.06 37.70
N TYR A 515 -29.92 -0.50 36.47
CA TYR A 515 -29.81 0.29 35.23
C TYR A 515 -30.97 1.27 35.08
N LYS A 516 -32.23 0.83 35.28
CA LYS A 516 -33.41 1.68 35.23
C LYS A 516 -33.37 2.76 36.29
N SER A 517 -32.84 2.44 37.46
CA SER A 517 -32.67 3.38 38.57
C SER A 517 -31.44 4.29 38.43
N LYS A 518 -30.70 4.19 37.31
CA LYS A 518 -29.47 4.92 37.01
C LYS A 518 -28.32 4.64 37.98
N ASN A 519 -28.38 3.56 38.74
CA ASN A 519 -27.32 3.07 39.62
C ASN A 519 -26.29 2.26 38.79
N TYR A 520 -25.61 2.91 37.86
CA TYR A 520 -24.83 2.28 36.80
C TYR A 520 -23.67 1.38 37.33
N ASP A 521 -22.98 1.79 38.38
CA ASP A 521 -21.86 1.00 38.93
C ASP A 521 -22.37 -0.29 39.59
N VAL A 522 -23.51 -0.24 40.28
CA VAL A 522 -24.14 -1.43 40.83
C VAL A 522 -24.69 -2.35 39.72
N ALA A 523 -25.26 -1.75 38.68
CA ALA A 523 -25.72 -2.54 37.51
C ALA A 523 -24.56 -3.28 36.84
N ILE A 524 -23.43 -2.61 36.63
CA ILE A 524 -22.22 -3.26 36.07
C ILE A 524 -21.78 -4.42 36.95
N HIS A 525 -21.74 -4.24 38.26
CA HIS A 525 -21.33 -5.28 39.20
C HIS A 525 -22.27 -6.50 39.14
N ASN A 526 -23.59 -6.29 39.14
CA ASN A 526 -24.54 -7.38 38.98
C ASN A 526 -24.40 -8.13 37.66
N TYR A 527 -24.20 -7.41 36.55
CA TYR A 527 -23.96 -8.03 35.24
C TYR A 527 -22.62 -8.76 35.19
N GLN A 528 -21.56 -8.25 35.86
CA GLN A 528 -20.28 -8.94 35.96
C GLN A 528 -20.39 -10.23 36.79
N ASP A 529 -21.20 -10.22 37.85
CA ASP A 529 -21.46 -11.42 38.62
C ASP A 529 -22.28 -12.45 37.82
N ALA A 530 -23.23 -11.99 37.00
CA ALA A 530 -23.94 -12.84 36.04
C ALA A 530 -22.97 -13.47 35.03
N LEU A 531 -21.99 -12.71 34.51
CA LEU A 531 -20.97 -13.21 33.57
C LEU A 531 -19.96 -14.13 34.23
N LYS A 532 -19.84 -14.22 35.57
CA LYS A 532 -19.07 -15.27 36.23
C LYS A 532 -19.76 -16.62 36.13
N ILE A 533 -21.10 -16.61 36.08
CA ILE A 533 -21.92 -17.82 35.93
C ILE A 533 -22.01 -18.21 34.45
N ASN A 534 -22.34 -17.24 33.58
CA ASN A 534 -22.38 -17.43 32.10
C ASN A 534 -21.48 -16.43 31.39
N PRO A 535 -20.20 -16.74 31.16
CA PRO A 535 -19.25 -15.84 30.48
C PRO A 535 -19.58 -15.57 29.02
N SER A 536 -20.42 -16.41 28.39
CA SER A 536 -20.77 -16.34 26.96
C SER A 536 -22.14 -15.71 26.71
N ASP A 537 -22.60 -14.84 27.60
CA ASP A 537 -23.84 -14.07 27.42
C ASP A 537 -23.55 -12.74 26.68
N GLU A 538 -23.71 -12.77 25.36
CA GLU A 538 -23.48 -11.61 24.48
C GLU A 538 -24.41 -10.44 24.84
N VAL A 539 -25.62 -10.71 25.35
CA VAL A 539 -26.61 -9.69 25.72
C VAL A 539 -26.14 -8.97 26.98
N THR A 540 -25.69 -9.71 27.98
CA THR A 540 -25.17 -9.11 29.22
C THR A 540 -23.89 -8.33 28.99
N LEU A 541 -22.99 -8.81 28.11
CA LEU A 541 -21.82 -8.04 27.66
C LEU A 541 -22.22 -6.73 26.97
N LEU A 542 -23.24 -6.77 26.09
CA LEU A 542 -23.79 -5.56 25.44
C LEU A 542 -24.35 -4.57 26.47
N LYS A 543 -25.10 -5.05 27.48
CA LYS A 543 -25.68 -4.22 28.55
C LYS A 543 -24.60 -3.44 29.32
N ILE A 544 -23.49 -4.08 29.66
CA ILE A 544 -22.34 -3.41 30.29
C ILE A 544 -21.75 -2.36 29.34
N GLY A 545 -21.54 -2.70 28.07
CA GLY A 545 -21.07 -1.75 27.04
C GLY A 545 -21.97 -0.51 26.94
N ASN A 546 -23.30 -0.70 26.96
CA ASN A 546 -24.27 0.38 26.95
C ASN A 546 -24.13 1.31 28.16
N ILE A 547 -23.86 0.78 29.36
CA ILE A 547 -23.63 1.59 30.53
C ILE A 547 -22.36 2.42 30.40
N TYR A 548 -21.26 1.82 29.95
CA TYR A 548 -20.02 2.58 29.74
C TYR A 548 -20.20 3.69 28.68
N LYS A 549 -20.96 3.43 27.62
CA LYS A 549 -21.33 4.47 26.64
C LYS A 549 -22.10 5.60 27.28
N LEU A 550 -23.10 5.33 28.15
CA LEU A 550 -23.84 6.34 28.89
C LEU A 550 -22.95 7.15 29.84
N LYS A 551 -21.91 6.54 30.39
CA LYS A 551 -20.91 7.22 31.23
C LYS A 551 -19.86 7.98 30.41
N ASN A 552 -19.96 8.02 29.09
CA ASN A 552 -18.98 8.58 28.15
C ASN A 552 -17.59 7.89 28.23
N ASP A 553 -17.55 6.67 28.74
CA ASP A 553 -16.34 5.84 28.75
C ASP A 553 -16.28 4.98 27.48
N ASN A 554 -15.96 5.62 26.38
CA ASN A 554 -15.92 5.00 25.07
C ASN A 554 -14.91 3.84 24.99
N LYS A 555 -13.80 3.93 25.73
CA LYS A 555 -12.77 2.88 25.76
C LYS A 555 -13.33 1.56 26.33
N ASN A 556 -14.00 1.59 27.46
CA ASN A 556 -14.61 0.42 28.06
C ASN A 556 -15.84 -0.05 27.27
N ALA A 557 -16.67 0.88 26.74
CA ALA A 557 -17.79 0.55 25.87
C ALA A 557 -17.32 -0.29 24.66
N ILE A 558 -16.30 0.17 23.92
CA ILE A 558 -15.70 -0.56 22.78
C ILE A 558 -15.20 -1.95 23.22
N SER A 559 -14.56 -2.04 24.39
CA SER A 559 -14.05 -3.32 24.91
C SER A 559 -15.17 -4.34 25.11
N PHE A 560 -16.28 -3.94 25.75
CA PHE A 560 -17.39 -4.84 26.02
C PHE A 560 -18.20 -5.17 24.76
N TYR A 561 -18.41 -4.22 23.84
CA TYR A 561 -19.04 -4.53 22.56
C TYR A 561 -18.19 -5.51 21.73
N LYS A 562 -16.87 -5.35 21.73
CA LYS A 562 -15.97 -6.33 21.08
C LYS A 562 -16.08 -7.72 21.71
N LYS A 563 -16.16 -7.82 23.04
CA LYS A 563 -16.37 -9.11 23.71
C LYS A 563 -17.70 -9.73 23.30
N SER A 564 -18.79 -8.94 23.24
CA SER A 564 -20.11 -9.41 22.81
C SER A 564 -20.11 -9.98 21.39
N ILE A 565 -19.44 -9.31 20.41
CA ILE A 565 -19.34 -9.81 19.03
C ILE A 565 -18.30 -10.93 18.86
N VAL A 566 -17.36 -11.09 19.78
CA VAL A 566 -16.46 -12.27 19.81
C VAL A 566 -17.24 -13.49 20.24
N VAL A 567 -18.11 -13.35 21.25
CA VAL A 567 -19.00 -14.43 21.73
C VAL A 567 -20.01 -14.80 20.64
N ASN A 568 -20.65 -13.83 20.03
CA ASN A 568 -21.60 -14.02 18.95
C ASN A 568 -21.28 -13.09 17.77
N PRO A 569 -20.52 -13.55 16.75
CA PRO A 569 -20.16 -12.73 15.57
C PRO A 569 -21.35 -12.27 14.73
N ASN A 570 -22.51 -12.88 14.90
CA ASN A 570 -23.75 -12.54 14.20
C ASN A 570 -24.68 -11.64 15.03
N TYR A 571 -24.21 -11.17 16.19
CA TYR A 571 -25.01 -10.30 17.06
C TYR A 571 -25.06 -8.87 16.53
N THR A 572 -26.09 -8.59 15.78
CA THR A 572 -26.31 -7.33 15.04
C THR A 572 -26.23 -6.10 15.93
N ASP A 573 -26.84 -6.15 17.14
CA ASP A 573 -26.85 -5.02 18.08
C ASP A 573 -25.45 -4.73 18.64
N GLY A 574 -24.62 -5.74 18.81
CA GLY A 574 -23.22 -5.60 19.21
C GLY A 574 -22.42 -4.79 18.19
N TRP A 575 -22.54 -5.14 16.90
CA TRP A 575 -21.91 -4.40 15.81
C TRP A 575 -22.45 -2.98 15.67
N PHE A 576 -23.78 -2.80 15.76
CA PHE A 576 -24.38 -1.48 15.65
C PHE A 576 -23.91 -0.52 16.74
N ASN A 577 -23.94 -0.97 18.01
CA ASN A 577 -23.49 -0.15 19.13
C ASN A 577 -21.99 0.14 19.09
N LEU A 578 -21.17 -0.80 18.63
CA LEU A 578 -19.74 -0.59 18.38
C LEU A 578 -19.52 0.51 17.33
N GLY A 579 -20.26 0.47 16.21
CA GLY A 579 -20.23 1.49 15.17
C GLY A 579 -20.62 2.88 15.71
N LEU A 580 -21.66 2.97 16.54
CA LEU A 580 -22.07 4.25 17.14
C LEU A 580 -20.98 4.86 18.04
N VAL A 581 -20.26 4.05 18.80
CA VAL A 581 -19.17 4.57 19.65
C VAL A 581 -18.00 5.01 18.80
N TYR A 582 -17.64 4.28 17.74
CA TYR A 582 -16.61 4.72 16.81
C TYR A 582 -16.96 6.04 16.11
N ALA A 583 -18.22 6.21 15.71
CA ALA A 583 -18.69 7.46 15.12
C ALA A 583 -18.60 8.64 16.13
N ASN A 584 -18.95 8.39 17.40
CA ASN A 584 -18.81 9.37 18.46
C ASN A 584 -17.35 9.76 18.72
N ASP A 585 -16.41 8.81 18.57
CA ASP A 585 -14.96 9.05 18.67
C ASP A 585 -14.36 9.65 17.39
N LYS A 586 -15.18 10.04 16.42
CA LYS A 586 -14.78 10.56 15.11
C LYS A 586 -13.92 9.57 14.30
N ASN A 587 -13.99 8.29 14.61
CA ASN A 587 -13.35 7.23 13.83
C ASN A 587 -14.35 6.68 12.80
N ASN A 588 -14.65 7.52 11.79
CA ASN A 588 -15.68 7.23 10.80
C ASN A 588 -15.37 5.95 9.99
N ASN A 589 -14.11 5.61 9.75
CA ASN A 589 -13.75 4.40 9.02
C ASN A 589 -14.20 3.15 9.78
N LYS A 590 -13.84 3.01 11.06
CA LYS A 590 -14.29 1.87 11.88
C LYS A 590 -15.79 1.87 12.13
N ALA A 591 -16.40 3.04 12.19
CA ALA A 591 -17.86 3.17 12.29
C ALA A 591 -18.54 2.60 11.03
N LYS A 592 -18.08 2.98 9.84
CA LYS A 592 -18.59 2.47 8.56
C LYS A 592 -18.43 0.95 8.44
N GLU A 593 -17.27 0.41 8.81
CA GLU A 593 -17.03 -1.04 8.83
C GLU A 593 -18.05 -1.79 9.69
N ALA A 594 -18.28 -1.29 10.91
CA ALA A 594 -19.24 -1.89 11.83
C ALA A 594 -20.67 -1.80 11.28
N PHE A 595 -21.09 -0.67 10.70
CA PHE A 595 -22.42 -0.51 10.12
C PHE A 595 -22.62 -1.36 8.84
N HIS A 596 -21.59 -1.51 8.01
CA HIS A 596 -21.63 -2.45 6.89
C HIS A 596 -21.80 -3.90 7.37
N ARG A 597 -21.15 -4.28 8.49
CA ARG A 597 -21.36 -5.59 9.08
C ARG A 597 -22.80 -5.79 9.57
N VAL A 598 -23.41 -4.75 10.17
CA VAL A 598 -24.85 -4.76 10.55
C VAL A 598 -25.73 -5.01 9.34
N ILE A 599 -25.49 -4.31 8.22
CA ILE A 599 -26.25 -4.45 6.99
C ILE A 599 -26.08 -5.85 6.37
N ALA A 600 -24.85 -6.37 6.41
CA ALA A 600 -24.57 -7.73 5.92
C ALA A 600 -25.32 -8.81 6.74
N LEU A 601 -25.47 -8.60 8.05
CA LEU A 601 -26.21 -9.50 8.94
C LEU A 601 -27.74 -9.31 8.84
N ASN A 602 -28.18 -8.08 8.71
CA ASN A 602 -29.59 -7.72 8.60
C ASN A 602 -29.78 -6.56 7.60
N PRO A 603 -30.01 -6.87 6.31
CA PRO A 603 -30.21 -5.84 5.29
C PRO A 603 -31.40 -4.89 5.54
N ASN A 604 -32.33 -5.27 6.42
CA ASN A 604 -33.50 -4.47 6.77
C ASN A 604 -33.27 -3.57 8.01
N TYR A 605 -32.04 -3.51 8.54
CA TYR A 605 -31.72 -2.70 9.71
C TYR A 605 -31.57 -1.22 9.31
N GLY A 606 -32.70 -0.51 9.16
CA GLY A 606 -32.77 0.85 8.63
C GLY A 606 -31.81 1.83 9.32
N TYR A 607 -31.69 1.80 10.65
CA TYR A 607 -30.80 2.71 11.40
C TYR A 607 -29.31 2.55 11.05
N ALA A 608 -28.87 1.40 10.52
CA ALA A 608 -27.49 1.26 10.05
C ALA A 608 -27.23 2.10 8.79
N TYR A 609 -28.19 2.18 7.88
CA TYR A 609 -28.10 3.08 6.72
C TYR A 609 -28.14 4.56 7.14
N TYR A 610 -28.95 4.90 8.12
CA TYR A 610 -28.96 6.27 8.67
C TYR A 610 -27.61 6.65 9.25
N ALA A 611 -27.02 5.76 10.07
CA ALA A 611 -25.73 5.97 10.69
C ALA A 611 -24.58 6.04 9.67
N LEU A 612 -24.62 5.19 8.61
CA LEU A 612 -23.71 5.29 7.47
C LEU A 612 -23.86 6.62 6.73
N GLY A 613 -25.08 7.06 6.49
CA GLY A 613 -25.35 8.35 5.88
C GLY A 613 -24.68 9.50 6.66
N ILE A 614 -24.78 9.48 7.98
CA ILE A 614 -24.10 10.46 8.85
C ILE A 614 -22.58 10.34 8.73
N ALA A 615 -22.02 9.13 8.76
CA ALA A 615 -20.58 8.93 8.68
C ALA A 615 -20.00 9.40 7.34
N TYR A 616 -20.68 9.11 6.23
CA TYR A 616 -20.29 9.59 4.92
C TYR A 616 -20.42 11.10 4.76
N GLU A 617 -21.45 11.71 5.34
CA GLU A 617 -21.62 13.16 5.35
C GLU A 617 -20.50 13.85 6.12
N GLN A 618 -20.11 13.30 7.27
CA GLN A 618 -18.98 13.82 8.06
C GLN A 618 -17.65 13.74 7.33
N ASP A 619 -17.49 12.76 6.47
CA ASP A 619 -16.32 12.59 5.61
C ASP A 619 -16.42 13.42 4.29
N GLY A 620 -17.50 14.20 4.11
CA GLY A 620 -17.72 15.01 2.90
C GLY A 620 -18.18 14.21 1.67
N ASN A 621 -18.39 12.91 1.79
CA ASN A 621 -18.90 12.07 0.70
C ASN A 621 -20.43 12.19 0.59
N ILE A 622 -20.87 13.32 0.03
CA ILE A 622 -22.31 13.67 -0.07
C ILE A 622 -23.09 12.67 -0.91
N LYS A 623 -22.48 12.10 -1.93
CA LYS A 623 -23.14 11.12 -2.82
C LYS A 623 -23.54 9.87 -2.05
N GLU A 624 -22.61 9.29 -1.31
CA GLU A 624 -22.89 8.09 -0.51
C GLU A 624 -23.79 8.40 0.70
N ALA A 625 -23.64 9.58 1.29
CA ALA A 625 -24.54 10.03 2.35
C ALA A 625 -26.00 10.07 1.86
N LEU A 626 -26.26 10.70 0.71
CA LEU A 626 -27.57 10.76 0.07
C LEU A 626 -28.14 9.38 -0.27
N ASN A 627 -27.30 8.50 -0.81
CA ASN A 627 -27.69 7.12 -1.13
C ASN A 627 -28.17 6.39 0.13
N ASN A 628 -27.39 6.41 1.19
CA ASN A 628 -27.71 5.72 2.43
C ASN A 628 -28.94 6.35 3.12
N TYR A 629 -29.11 7.67 3.11
CA TYR A 629 -30.32 8.31 3.62
C TYR A 629 -31.57 7.92 2.84
N LYS A 630 -31.49 7.81 1.51
CA LYS A 630 -32.61 7.34 0.67
C LYS A 630 -32.98 5.88 0.98
N ILE A 631 -31.99 5.00 1.19
CA ILE A 631 -32.24 3.61 1.60
C ILE A 631 -32.89 3.58 2.99
N PHE A 632 -32.40 4.38 3.95
CA PHE A 632 -33.04 4.48 5.27
C PHE A 632 -34.53 4.80 5.16
N LEU A 633 -34.93 5.75 4.32
CA LEU A 633 -36.34 6.12 4.14
C LEU A 633 -37.21 4.95 3.67
N THR A 634 -36.66 3.98 2.94
CA THR A 634 -37.40 2.78 2.50
C THR A 634 -37.62 1.76 3.63
N HIS A 635 -36.81 1.83 4.70
CA HIS A 635 -36.83 0.88 5.83
C HIS A 635 -37.37 1.50 7.13
N SER A 636 -37.47 2.83 7.18
CA SER A 636 -37.90 3.54 8.40
C SER A 636 -39.42 3.48 8.59
N LYS A 637 -39.82 3.22 9.83
CA LYS A 637 -41.21 3.36 10.31
C LYS A 637 -41.36 4.50 11.30
N ASP A 638 -40.28 5.22 11.62
CA ASP A 638 -40.27 6.34 12.56
C ASP A 638 -40.49 7.65 11.79
N GLU A 639 -41.70 8.21 11.92
CA GLU A 639 -42.10 9.43 11.23
C GLU A 639 -41.22 10.65 11.56
N ALA A 640 -40.75 10.76 12.82
CA ALA A 640 -39.96 11.89 13.25
C ALA A 640 -38.59 11.91 12.60
N THR A 641 -37.87 10.75 12.61
CA THR A 641 -36.58 10.62 11.99
C THR A 641 -36.69 10.67 10.46
N THR A 642 -37.75 10.08 9.88
CA THR A 642 -38.01 10.14 8.43
C THR A 642 -38.11 11.60 7.95
N LYS A 643 -38.91 12.43 8.59
CA LYS A 643 -39.07 13.85 8.24
C LYS A 643 -37.75 14.65 8.38
N ALA A 644 -36.96 14.34 9.41
CA ALA A 644 -35.66 14.97 9.61
C ALA A 644 -34.68 14.59 8.47
N VAL A 645 -34.66 13.32 8.07
CA VAL A 645 -33.81 12.83 6.97
C VAL A 645 -34.25 13.39 5.62
N GLU A 646 -35.54 13.46 5.33
CA GLU A 646 -36.06 14.11 4.12
C GLU A 646 -35.61 15.58 4.01
N THR A 647 -35.66 16.31 5.13
CA THR A 647 -35.20 17.70 5.16
C THR A 647 -33.70 17.79 4.92
N LYS A 648 -32.94 16.87 5.48
CA LYS A 648 -31.50 16.78 5.31
C LYS A 648 -31.10 16.47 3.87
N ILE A 649 -31.75 15.50 3.23
CA ILE A 649 -31.57 15.19 1.81
C ILE A 649 -31.78 16.44 0.95
N LYS A 650 -32.92 17.15 1.15
CA LYS A 650 -33.20 18.40 0.42
C LYS A 650 -32.14 19.48 0.59
N THR A 651 -31.44 19.48 1.72
CA THR A 651 -30.35 20.43 2.00
C THR A 651 -29.06 20.02 1.30
N LEU A 652 -28.75 18.73 1.26
CA LEU A 652 -27.54 18.18 0.66
C LEU A 652 -27.62 18.08 -0.89
N GLU A 653 -28.83 18.12 -1.48
CA GLU A 653 -29.06 18.13 -2.93
C GLU A 653 -28.97 19.55 -3.55
N LYS A 654 -28.86 20.59 -2.71
CA LYS A 654 -28.66 22.00 -3.13
C LYS A 654 -27.17 22.35 -3.25
#